data_6995464cb5d721e89c436d1acb579ad3
#
_entry.id   6995464cb5d721e89c436d1acb579ad3
#
_cell.length_a   1.000
_cell.length_b   1.000
_cell.length_c   1.000
_cell.angle_alpha   90.00
_cell.angle_beta   90.00
_cell.angle_gamma   90.00
#
_symmetry.space_group_name_H-M   'P 1'
#
loop_
_entity.id
_entity.type
_entity.pdbx_description
1 polymer ?
#
loop_
_entity_poly.entity_id
_entity_poly.type
_entity_poly.pdbx_seq_one_letter_code
_entity_poly.pdbx_strand_id
1 'polypeptide(L)'
;MALKSLAFSALFFLLFPLVCSGATQSGAVRHSLEIKLDIPSRSITGVDKMTLEGAPSEVNLIIRQGSEVTKVETDKGALPFEVTEGKDYRQISVKAPEGTSLREVTVHFKGAFQSPNEAQGQIKKGIAYIDDGIIGEEGVFLPSSALWYPQPGESFASFEATVSLPKGYSSMMQGALAKKSEDPSAVVEKWVEWKPIDGIDLVAGRYNIKRDSHKGIDIYTYFFDEDAALSKVYLDKTKEYLDIYSELIGPYPYGKFAVVENFLPTGYGMPSFTLLGSSVIRLPFIPYTSLGHEIAHNWWGNSVFIDSSLGNWSEALTTYSSDYLYEKMKGPDKAKEFRAAKLRGYKNFAQKSMISLSSFRDATDTESRTVGYNKGVMLFNMLEERLGKETFREGLRRFFSDNAFKRANWSDIQAAFETASGESLKWFFDQWLKLPGGPSLSLASAQVKEGATKYTINFKVELSGGAYALDLPVLFETVSGPIWKTFRVEAASNELVAELGSKPLSIELDPDSQNFRILSDAETPPAFAGFFGDKEAIIIMPDRNAPQEKYLPAVDLLSGDYGLRSMTDAGIGRKDYTKDHSVFIFGGAKENRLYWLTGQHFSKKARIGEDAFEVAGKSFDRRGSVLVLAVRNPNDPSKTLCLFMTDLGKEAALDAARRIRYFTDSSWLVFTADGRAEKGTFKGEQTLKLNFK
;
A
#
# COMPACT_ATOMS: atom_id res chain seq x y z
N MET A 1 2.02 -3.82 29.91
CA MET A 1 2.11 -2.67 29.00
C MET A 1 1.58 -3.13 27.64
N ALA A 2 0.36 -2.79 27.31
CA ALA A 2 -0.26 -3.23 26.07
C ALA A 2 0.06 -2.19 24.99
N LEU A 3 1.01 -2.50 24.08
CA LEU A 3 1.12 -1.78 22.80
C LEU A 3 -0.13 -2.12 22.00
N LYS A 4 -1.07 -1.19 21.97
CA LYS A 4 -2.23 -1.27 21.06
C LYS A 4 -1.72 -1.11 19.64
N SER A 5 -1.96 -2.12 18.81
CA SER A 5 -1.64 -2.12 17.39
C SER A 5 -2.39 -0.96 16.70
N LEU A 6 -1.64 0.05 16.32
CA LEU A 6 -2.07 1.00 15.30
C LEU A 6 -1.93 0.27 13.96
N ALA A 7 -3.04 -0.10 13.35
CA ALA A 7 -3.05 -0.53 11.97
C ALA A 7 -2.80 0.70 11.08
N PHE A 8 -1.54 1.04 10.90
CA PHE A 8 -1.11 2.02 9.93
C PHE A 8 -0.82 1.27 8.64
N SER A 9 -1.69 1.39 7.65
CA SER A 9 -1.28 1.08 6.29
C SER A 9 -0.27 2.14 5.89
N ALA A 10 1.00 1.82 6.00
CA ALA A 10 2.05 2.68 5.51
C ALA A 10 1.90 2.84 3.99
N LEU A 11 2.06 4.05 3.54
CA LEU A 11 1.97 4.44 2.14
C LEU A 11 3.31 4.10 1.47
N PHE A 12 3.37 2.97 0.79
CA PHE A 12 4.54 2.60 0.02
C PHE A 12 4.13 2.24 -1.41
N PHE A 13 4.85 2.72 -2.36
CA PHE A 13 4.55 2.59 -3.78
C PHE A 13 5.77 2.11 -4.55
N LEU A 14 5.55 1.09 -5.35
CA LEU A 14 6.47 0.74 -6.43
C LEU A 14 6.16 1.62 -7.65
N LEU A 15 7.15 2.36 -8.10
CA LEU A 15 7.08 3.10 -9.37
C LEU A 15 7.37 2.13 -10.51
N PHE A 16 6.38 1.88 -11.35
CA PHE A 16 6.62 1.30 -12.67
C PHE A 16 6.34 2.36 -13.74
N PRO A 17 7.22 2.53 -14.72
CA PRO A 17 7.00 3.49 -15.79
C PRO A 17 5.79 3.11 -16.64
N LEU A 18 5.03 4.09 -17.02
CA LEU A 18 4.01 3.99 -18.08
C LEU A 18 4.74 3.67 -19.39
N VAL A 19 4.59 2.45 -19.86
CA VAL A 19 5.27 2.02 -21.06
C VAL A 19 4.32 1.94 -22.24
N CYS A 20 4.74 2.51 -23.33
CA CYS A 20 4.12 2.34 -24.64
C CYS A 20 4.13 0.86 -25.05
N SER A 21 2.94 0.30 -25.28
CA SER A 21 2.77 -1.07 -25.79
C SER A 21 3.32 -1.19 -27.21
N GLY A 22 4.25 -2.12 -27.39
CA GLY A 22 4.67 -2.49 -28.73
C GLY A 22 6.08 -3.06 -28.91
N ALA A 23 6.81 -3.40 -27.83
CA ALA A 23 8.14 -3.99 -27.97
C ALA A 23 8.12 -5.49 -27.67
N THR A 24 8.57 -6.29 -28.61
CA THR A 24 9.03 -7.66 -28.39
C THR A 24 10.07 -7.67 -27.27
N GLN A 25 9.97 -8.63 -26.34
CA GLN A 25 10.90 -8.85 -25.25
C GLN A 25 12.35 -8.77 -25.76
N SER A 26 13.04 -7.64 -25.50
CA SER A 26 14.45 -7.48 -25.84
C SER A 26 15.26 -8.28 -24.82
N GLY A 27 16.34 -8.93 -25.27
CA GLY A 27 17.23 -9.70 -24.39
C GLY A 27 17.82 -8.85 -23.26
N ALA A 28 18.34 -9.50 -22.23
CA ALA A 28 18.99 -8.81 -21.11
C ALA A 28 20.22 -8.00 -21.58
N VAL A 29 20.40 -6.81 -21.02
CA VAL A 29 21.53 -5.94 -21.28
C VAL A 29 22.48 -5.93 -20.08
N ARG A 30 23.76 -6.16 -20.35
CA ARG A 30 24.80 -6.00 -19.32
C ARG A 30 25.44 -4.64 -19.45
N HIS A 31 25.39 -3.87 -18.38
CA HIS A 31 26.00 -2.55 -18.27
C HIS A 31 27.34 -2.60 -17.52
N SER A 32 28.34 -1.88 -18.00
CA SER A 32 29.57 -1.57 -17.27
C SER A 32 29.68 -0.05 -17.18
N LEU A 33 29.24 0.47 -16.04
CA LEU A 33 29.06 1.90 -15.78
C LEU A 33 30.27 2.50 -15.05
N GLU A 34 30.78 3.61 -15.55
CA GLU A 34 31.68 4.49 -14.82
C GLU A 34 30.98 5.83 -14.62
N ILE A 35 30.66 6.17 -13.37
CA ILE A 35 29.87 7.36 -13.02
C ILE A 35 30.69 8.27 -12.11
N LYS A 36 30.72 9.54 -12.42
CA LYS A 36 31.22 10.59 -11.56
C LYS A 36 30.10 11.54 -11.17
N LEU A 37 29.86 11.65 -9.86
CA LEU A 37 28.90 12.58 -9.27
C LEU A 37 29.55 13.91 -8.95
N ASP A 38 28.94 14.99 -9.39
CA ASP A 38 29.30 16.37 -9.02
C ASP A 38 28.10 16.98 -8.28
N ILE A 39 28.19 17.00 -6.95
CA ILE A 39 27.10 17.46 -6.09
C ILE A 39 26.85 18.96 -6.23
N PRO A 40 27.92 19.85 -6.23
CA PRO A 40 27.72 21.30 -6.40
C PRO A 40 27.03 21.68 -7.71
N SER A 41 27.39 21.03 -8.82
CA SER A 41 26.79 21.29 -10.14
C SER A 41 25.52 20.47 -10.38
N ARG A 42 25.13 19.61 -9.44
CA ARG A 42 23.97 18.72 -9.54
C ARG A 42 23.98 17.89 -10.81
N SER A 43 25.13 17.33 -11.15
CA SER A 43 25.32 16.64 -12.42
C SER A 43 26.06 15.30 -12.27
N ILE A 44 25.91 14.48 -13.30
CA ILE A 44 26.73 13.29 -13.49
C ILE A 44 27.47 13.36 -14.82
N THR A 45 28.61 12.71 -14.87
CA THR A 45 29.29 12.32 -16.11
C THR A 45 29.44 10.81 -16.08
N GLY A 46 29.05 10.14 -17.16
CA GLY A 46 29.04 8.68 -17.23
C GLY A 46 29.58 8.14 -18.53
N VAL A 47 30.14 6.94 -18.41
CA VAL A 47 30.45 6.07 -19.53
C VAL A 47 29.77 4.74 -19.26
N ASP A 48 28.96 4.27 -20.22
CA ASP A 48 28.28 3.01 -20.14
C ASP A 48 28.70 2.12 -21.30
N LYS A 49 29.41 1.04 -21.00
CA LYS A 49 29.71 -0.02 -21.97
C LYS A 49 28.66 -1.11 -21.84
N MET A 50 27.75 -1.16 -22.81
CA MET A 50 26.65 -2.12 -22.87
C MET A 50 27.05 -3.33 -23.71
N THR A 51 26.76 -4.55 -23.20
CA THR A 51 26.76 -5.77 -23.99
C THR A 51 25.31 -6.14 -24.32
N LEU A 52 25.00 -6.24 -25.62
CA LEU A 52 23.66 -6.45 -26.15
C LEU A 52 23.48 -7.92 -26.54
N GLU A 53 22.39 -8.56 -26.07
CA GLU A 53 22.04 -9.90 -26.55
C GLU A 53 21.56 -9.87 -28.00
N GLY A 54 21.77 -10.95 -28.72
CA GLY A 54 21.36 -11.10 -30.14
C GLY A 54 22.15 -10.25 -31.12
N ALA A 55 23.08 -9.41 -30.66
CA ALA A 55 23.92 -8.55 -31.50
C ALA A 55 23.14 -7.88 -32.65
N PRO A 56 22.21 -6.94 -32.35
CA PRO A 56 21.34 -6.30 -33.33
C PRO A 56 22.13 -5.45 -34.33
N SER A 57 21.55 -5.18 -35.50
CA SER A 57 22.11 -4.23 -36.48
C SER A 57 21.82 -2.75 -36.11
N GLU A 58 20.85 -2.52 -35.23
CA GLU A 58 20.48 -1.19 -34.73
C GLU A 58 20.01 -1.30 -33.28
N VAL A 59 20.37 -0.32 -32.44
CA VAL A 59 19.87 -0.18 -31.07
C VAL A 59 19.31 1.22 -30.87
N ASN A 60 18.15 1.28 -30.23
CA ASN A 60 17.53 2.53 -29.80
C ASN A 60 17.61 2.60 -28.27
N LEU A 61 18.32 3.63 -27.79
CA LEU A 61 18.50 3.90 -26.37
C LEU A 61 17.69 5.12 -25.98
N ILE A 62 17.19 5.14 -24.78
CA ILE A 62 16.55 6.32 -24.20
C ILE A 62 17.37 6.85 -23.03
N ILE A 63 17.43 8.17 -22.91
CA ILE A 63 18.05 8.88 -21.80
C ILE A 63 17.20 10.09 -21.43
N ARG A 64 17.32 10.59 -20.21
CA ARG A 64 16.59 11.76 -19.72
C ARG A 64 16.69 12.95 -20.69
N GLN A 65 15.58 13.67 -20.87
CA GLN A 65 15.60 14.96 -21.55
C GLN A 65 16.57 15.93 -20.85
N GLY A 66 17.36 16.66 -21.63
CA GLY A 66 18.41 17.56 -21.11
C GLY A 66 19.76 16.87 -20.85
N SER A 67 19.86 15.54 -20.87
CA SER A 67 21.13 14.85 -20.90
C SER A 67 21.78 14.97 -22.27
N GLU A 68 23.12 15.05 -22.31
CA GLU A 68 23.90 15.12 -23.54
C GLU A 68 24.67 13.83 -23.75
N VAL A 69 24.52 13.20 -24.92
CA VAL A 69 25.39 12.12 -25.37
C VAL A 69 26.53 12.76 -26.16
N THR A 70 27.75 12.59 -25.68
CA THR A 70 28.94 13.25 -26.26
C THR A 70 29.66 12.37 -27.25
N LYS A 71 29.53 11.03 -27.12
CA LYS A 71 30.20 10.07 -28.01
C LYS A 71 29.51 8.72 -27.92
N VAL A 72 29.43 8.01 -29.05
CA VAL A 72 29.11 6.58 -29.12
C VAL A 72 30.23 5.87 -29.85
N GLU A 73 30.67 4.71 -29.33
CA GLU A 73 31.74 3.95 -29.94
C GLU A 73 31.61 2.43 -29.71
N THR A 74 32.38 1.70 -30.46
CA THR A 74 32.65 0.26 -30.28
C THR A 74 34.14 0.03 -30.12
N ASP A 75 34.57 -1.22 -29.98
CA ASP A 75 35.99 -1.63 -30.04
C ASP A 75 36.69 -1.23 -31.35
N LYS A 76 35.90 -1.00 -32.42
CA LYS A 76 36.38 -0.59 -33.76
C LYS A 76 36.44 0.94 -33.96
N GLY A 77 36.01 1.74 -32.98
CA GLY A 77 36.04 3.19 -33.03
C GLY A 77 34.66 3.85 -32.88
N ALA A 78 34.62 5.15 -33.09
CA ALA A 78 33.44 5.96 -32.96
C ALA A 78 32.38 5.61 -34.00
N LEU A 79 31.13 5.59 -33.57
CA LEU A 79 29.96 5.38 -34.41
C LEU A 79 29.13 6.67 -34.57
N PRO A 80 28.56 6.91 -35.74
CA PRO A 80 27.53 7.91 -35.91
C PRO A 80 26.28 7.52 -35.13
N PHE A 81 25.59 8.51 -34.55
CA PHE A 81 24.32 8.31 -33.88
C PHE A 81 23.40 9.49 -34.16
N GLU A 82 22.10 9.23 -34.11
CA GLU A 82 21.06 10.24 -34.24
C GLU A 82 20.37 10.43 -32.92
N VAL A 83 20.06 11.69 -32.56
CA VAL A 83 19.31 12.04 -31.36
C VAL A 83 17.96 12.62 -31.77
N THR A 84 16.88 12.01 -31.30
CA THR A 84 15.51 12.50 -31.49
C THR A 84 14.92 12.92 -30.14
N GLU A 85 14.37 14.13 -30.07
CA GLU A 85 13.71 14.62 -28.88
C GLU A 85 12.33 13.97 -28.71
N GLY A 86 12.09 13.29 -27.60
CA GLY A 86 10.78 12.87 -27.15
C GLY A 86 10.16 13.89 -26.21
N LYS A 87 8.99 13.59 -25.66
CA LYS A 87 8.30 14.48 -24.72
C LYS A 87 9.07 14.59 -23.37
N ASP A 88 9.51 13.47 -22.84
CA ASP A 88 10.13 13.39 -21.51
C ASP A 88 11.52 12.73 -21.56
N TYR A 89 12.00 12.33 -22.73
CA TYR A 89 13.28 11.64 -22.95
C TYR A 89 13.91 12.02 -24.31
N ARG A 90 15.18 11.68 -24.48
CA ARG A 90 15.88 11.66 -25.78
C ARG A 90 16.06 10.22 -26.24
N GLN A 91 15.75 9.93 -27.48
CA GLN A 91 16.09 8.67 -28.12
C GLN A 91 17.41 8.81 -28.88
N ILE A 92 18.28 7.84 -28.70
CA ILE A 92 19.59 7.75 -29.35
C ILE A 92 19.54 6.51 -30.24
N SER A 93 19.58 6.71 -31.55
CA SER A 93 19.59 5.63 -32.55
C SER A 93 21.01 5.38 -33.03
N VAL A 94 21.48 4.17 -32.84
CA VAL A 94 22.83 3.74 -33.24
C VAL A 94 22.72 2.57 -34.21
N LYS A 95 23.31 2.70 -35.39
CA LYS A 95 23.33 1.66 -36.42
C LYS A 95 24.71 1.06 -36.56
N ALA A 96 24.77 -0.26 -36.71
CA ALA A 96 26.00 -0.96 -37.07
C ALA A 96 26.43 -0.57 -38.47
N PRO A 97 27.73 -0.52 -38.76
CA PRO A 97 28.22 -0.47 -40.14
C PRO A 97 27.67 -1.63 -40.97
N GLU A 98 27.47 -1.40 -42.26
CA GLU A 98 26.90 -2.38 -43.19
C GLU A 98 27.63 -3.75 -43.09
N GLY A 99 26.82 -4.83 -42.97
CA GLY A 99 27.33 -6.18 -42.83
C GLY A 99 27.92 -6.53 -41.44
N THR A 100 27.71 -5.66 -40.42
CA THR A 100 28.15 -5.89 -39.03
C THR A 100 26.98 -5.85 -38.05
N SER A 101 27.27 -6.12 -36.76
CA SER A 101 26.28 -6.08 -35.68
C SER A 101 26.83 -5.42 -34.45
N LEU A 102 25.95 -4.93 -33.59
CA LEU A 102 26.26 -4.25 -32.32
C LEU A 102 26.27 -5.26 -31.19
N ARG A 103 27.42 -5.83 -30.86
CA ARG A 103 27.58 -6.72 -29.71
C ARG A 103 27.89 -5.91 -28.43
N GLU A 104 28.75 -4.91 -28.58
CA GLU A 104 29.14 -3.98 -27.52
C GLU A 104 29.02 -2.56 -28.06
N VAL A 105 28.40 -1.68 -27.24
CA VAL A 105 28.28 -0.25 -27.54
C VAL A 105 28.67 0.52 -26.29
N THR A 106 29.56 1.50 -26.42
CA THR A 106 29.96 2.39 -25.34
C THR A 106 29.36 3.77 -25.60
N VAL A 107 28.62 4.29 -24.63
CA VAL A 107 27.99 5.61 -24.69
C VAL A 107 28.59 6.51 -23.61
N HIS A 108 29.10 7.68 -24.02
CA HIS A 108 29.60 8.73 -23.13
C HIS A 108 28.48 9.78 -22.98
N PHE A 109 28.12 10.08 -21.76
CA PHE A 109 27.01 11.00 -21.47
C PHE A 109 27.24 11.89 -20.27
N LYS A 110 26.49 12.98 -20.20
CA LYS A 110 26.40 13.84 -19.02
C LYS A 110 24.95 14.31 -18.84
N GLY A 111 24.55 14.53 -17.59
CA GLY A 111 23.20 14.97 -17.26
C GLY A 111 23.19 15.85 -16.02
N ALA A 112 22.28 16.81 -15.99
CA ALA A 112 22.01 17.64 -14.82
C ALA A 112 20.63 17.27 -14.24
N PHE A 113 20.50 17.42 -12.92
CA PHE A 113 19.30 17.00 -12.19
C PHE A 113 18.77 18.15 -11.31
N GLN A 114 17.53 18.01 -10.87
CA GLN A 114 16.90 19.01 -10.01
C GLN A 114 17.47 18.95 -8.58
N SER A 115 17.31 20.05 -7.85
CA SER A 115 17.64 20.11 -6.43
C SER A 115 16.57 19.47 -5.57
N PRO A 116 16.88 19.08 -4.31
CA PRO A 116 15.87 18.64 -3.35
C PRO A 116 14.74 19.64 -3.11
N ASN A 117 15.03 20.93 -3.12
CA ASN A 117 14.03 21.99 -2.91
C ASN A 117 13.02 22.09 -4.09
N GLU A 118 13.49 21.92 -5.32
CA GLU A 118 12.63 21.87 -6.51
C GLU A 118 11.73 20.64 -6.46
N ALA A 119 12.26 19.49 -6.05
CA ALA A 119 11.52 18.26 -5.87
C ALA A 119 10.46 18.35 -4.77
N GLN A 120 10.76 19.02 -3.64
CA GLN A 120 9.79 19.21 -2.56
C GLN A 120 8.52 19.96 -3.02
N GLY A 121 8.65 20.88 -3.98
CA GLY A 121 7.52 21.56 -4.59
C GLY A 121 6.58 20.63 -5.38
N GLN A 122 7.03 19.44 -5.75
CA GLN A 122 6.25 18.43 -6.47
C GLN A 122 5.56 17.43 -5.53
N ILE A 123 5.86 17.46 -4.23
CA ILE A 123 5.24 16.56 -3.23
C ILE A 123 3.77 16.93 -3.08
N LYS A 124 2.88 16.11 -3.64
CA LYS A 124 1.43 16.22 -3.45
C LYS A 124 0.98 15.30 -2.30
N LYS A 125 0.25 15.86 -1.34
CA LYS A 125 -0.37 15.11 -0.21
C LYS A 125 0.61 14.33 0.67
N GLY A 126 1.86 14.81 0.82
CA GLY A 126 2.86 14.21 1.71
C GLY A 126 3.55 12.95 1.14
N ILE A 127 3.39 12.67 -0.15
CA ILE A 127 4.07 11.59 -0.87
C ILE A 127 4.81 12.20 -2.04
N ALA A 128 6.10 11.86 -2.16
CA ALA A 128 6.92 12.27 -3.30
C ALA A 128 6.89 11.17 -4.36
N TYR A 129 6.21 11.44 -5.47
CA TYR A 129 6.45 10.73 -6.72
C TYR A 129 7.52 11.52 -7.46
N ILE A 130 8.74 11.04 -7.48
CA ILE A 130 9.84 11.74 -8.12
C ILE A 130 10.44 10.82 -9.17
N ASP A 131 9.97 11.01 -10.39
CA ASP A 131 10.51 10.33 -11.58
C ASP A 131 11.78 11.01 -12.10
N ASP A 132 12.03 12.24 -11.69
CA ASP A 132 13.01 13.13 -12.33
C ASP A 132 14.45 13.04 -11.80
N GLY A 133 14.74 12.21 -10.83
CA GLY A 133 16.06 12.15 -10.21
C GLY A 133 16.48 13.46 -9.52
N ILE A 134 17.25 13.34 -8.45
CA ILE A 134 17.66 14.46 -7.62
C ILE A 134 19.14 14.35 -7.27
N ILE A 135 19.86 15.46 -7.34
CA ILE A 135 21.21 15.60 -6.80
C ILE A 135 21.28 16.88 -5.94
N GLY A 136 21.71 16.74 -4.70
CA GLY A 136 21.92 17.85 -3.77
C GLY A 136 22.81 17.48 -2.61
N GLU A 137 23.11 18.46 -1.75
CA GLU A 137 23.94 18.24 -0.56
C GLU A 137 23.26 17.33 0.46
N GLU A 138 21.94 17.32 0.49
CA GLU A 138 21.10 16.45 1.34
C GLU A 138 21.20 14.98 0.93
N GLY A 139 21.47 14.73 -0.36
CA GLY A 139 21.62 13.40 -0.93
C GLY A 139 21.34 13.33 -2.42
N VAL A 140 21.47 12.13 -2.94
CA VAL A 140 21.26 11.77 -4.35
C VAL A 140 20.21 10.68 -4.43
N PHE A 141 19.25 10.84 -5.34
CA PHE A 141 18.25 9.83 -5.68
C PHE A 141 18.07 9.81 -7.20
N LEU A 142 18.63 8.80 -7.84
CA LEU A 142 18.57 8.57 -9.29
C LEU A 142 17.93 7.20 -9.54
N PRO A 143 16.58 7.11 -9.51
CA PRO A 143 15.88 5.88 -9.88
C PRO A 143 16.03 5.61 -11.37
N SER A 144 15.90 4.37 -11.80
CA SER A 144 15.94 3.98 -13.22
C SER A 144 14.90 4.71 -14.07
N SER A 145 13.73 5.01 -13.49
CA SER A 145 12.67 5.82 -14.11
C SER A 145 13.12 7.24 -14.47
N ALA A 146 14.12 7.80 -13.78
CA ALA A 146 14.71 9.10 -14.13
C ALA A 146 15.55 9.07 -15.41
N LEU A 147 15.73 7.91 -16.04
CA LEU A 147 16.52 7.72 -17.26
C LEU A 147 17.92 8.35 -17.15
N TRP A 148 18.55 8.18 -15.99
CA TRP A 148 19.83 8.83 -15.67
C TRP A 148 21.04 8.24 -16.39
N TYR A 149 20.88 7.06 -16.99
CA TYR A 149 21.86 6.36 -17.84
C TYR A 149 21.16 5.90 -19.13
N PRO A 150 21.89 5.60 -20.22
CA PRO A 150 21.28 5.11 -21.46
C PRO A 150 20.62 3.75 -21.27
N GLN A 151 19.33 3.61 -21.64
CA GLN A 151 18.54 2.39 -21.47
C GLN A 151 17.96 1.94 -22.82
N PRO A 152 18.07 0.68 -23.19
CA PRO A 152 17.49 0.15 -24.44
C PRO A 152 16.01 -0.22 -24.29
N GLY A 153 15.19 0.64 -23.67
CA GLY A 153 13.76 0.41 -23.43
C GLY A 153 13.51 -0.58 -22.28
N GLU A 154 12.48 -1.42 -22.41
CA GLU A 154 12.03 -2.37 -21.36
C GLU A 154 12.87 -3.66 -21.26
N SER A 155 14.16 -3.58 -21.31
CA SER A 155 15.02 -4.75 -21.11
C SER A 155 15.40 -4.93 -19.65
N PHE A 156 15.62 -6.17 -19.24
CA PHE A 156 16.31 -6.42 -17.98
C PHE A 156 17.76 -5.95 -18.09
N ALA A 157 18.28 -5.48 -16.96
CA ALA A 157 19.67 -5.08 -16.81
C ALA A 157 20.39 -6.04 -15.83
N SER A 158 21.68 -6.26 -16.08
CA SER A 158 22.67 -6.67 -15.09
C SER A 158 23.84 -5.70 -15.15
N PHE A 159 24.57 -5.50 -14.07
CA PHE A 159 25.58 -4.45 -14.13
C PHE A 159 26.79 -4.67 -13.23
N GLU A 160 27.88 -4.02 -13.61
CA GLU A 160 28.92 -3.52 -12.74
C GLU A 160 28.98 -2.00 -12.86
N ALA A 161 29.05 -1.29 -11.74
CA ALA A 161 29.11 0.17 -11.72
C ALA A 161 30.23 0.67 -10.80
N THR A 162 31.07 1.53 -11.32
CA THR A 162 32.09 2.25 -10.55
C THR A 162 31.61 3.68 -10.35
N VAL A 163 31.29 4.03 -9.09
CA VAL A 163 30.76 5.34 -8.72
C VAL A 163 31.82 6.14 -8.00
N SER A 164 32.18 7.29 -8.55
CA SER A 164 33.10 8.27 -7.94
C SER A 164 32.29 9.37 -7.25
N LEU A 165 32.50 9.56 -5.97
CA LEU A 165 31.77 10.46 -5.07
C LEU A 165 32.71 11.45 -4.40
N PRO A 166 32.26 12.65 -4.02
CA PRO A 166 33.01 13.52 -3.12
C PRO A 166 33.26 12.84 -1.77
N LYS A 167 34.34 13.24 -1.10
CA LYS A 167 34.66 12.73 0.24
C LYS A 167 33.52 12.91 1.22
N GLY A 168 33.27 11.86 2.05
CA GLY A 168 32.23 11.83 3.05
C GLY A 168 30.86 11.34 2.52
N TYR A 169 30.73 11.12 1.21
CA TYR A 169 29.57 10.46 0.64
C TYR A 169 29.78 8.94 0.47
N SER A 170 28.74 8.18 0.53
CA SER A 170 28.70 6.77 0.15
C SER A 170 27.47 6.52 -0.72
N SER A 171 27.60 5.60 -1.66
CA SER A 171 26.49 5.20 -2.54
C SER A 171 25.81 3.94 -2.05
N MET A 172 24.61 3.70 -2.57
CA MET A 172 23.86 2.46 -2.50
C MET A 172 23.26 2.16 -3.87
N MET A 173 23.48 0.94 -4.34
CA MET A 173 22.88 0.39 -5.56
C MET A 173 22.37 -1.03 -5.28
N GLN A 174 21.68 -1.62 -6.24
CA GLN A 174 21.37 -3.05 -6.20
C GLN A 174 22.66 -3.89 -6.14
N GLY A 175 22.51 -5.15 -5.72
CA GLY A 175 23.63 -6.09 -5.69
C GLY A 175 24.63 -5.84 -4.56
N ALA A 176 25.87 -6.23 -4.76
CA ALA A 176 26.93 -6.23 -3.75
C ALA A 176 27.96 -5.11 -3.97
N LEU A 177 28.43 -4.52 -2.88
CA LEU A 177 29.60 -3.63 -2.90
C LEU A 177 30.87 -4.48 -3.04
N ALA A 178 31.40 -4.58 -4.27
CA ALA A 178 32.55 -5.41 -4.59
C ALA A 178 33.89 -4.79 -4.15
N LYS A 179 33.98 -3.44 -4.19
CA LYS A 179 35.20 -2.73 -3.81
C LYS A 179 34.87 -1.32 -3.34
N LYS A 180 35.58 -0.86 -2.32
CA LYS A 180 35.60 0.54 -1.90
C LYS A 180 37.02 1.00 -1.74
N SER A 181 37.33 2.19 -2.27
CA SER A 181 38.60 2.89 -2.03
C SER A 181 38.32 4.34 -1.76
N GLU A 182 39.15 4.96 -0.94
CA GLU A 182 39.01 6.36 -0.54
C GLU A 182 40.40 7.03 -0.62
N ASP A 183 40.44 8.19 -1.22
CA ASP A 183 41.59 9.07 -1.22
C ASP A 183 41.24 10.42 -0.55
N PRO A 184 42.20 11.38 -0.40
CA PRO A 184 41.89 12.65 0.25
C PRO A 184 40.76 13.48 -0.41
N SER A 185 40.45 13.23 -1.67
CA SER A 185 39.49 14.01 -2.48
C SER A 185 38.23 13.30 -2.86
N ALA A 186 38.23 11.95 -2.95
CA ALA A 186 37.17 11.19 -3.51
C ALA A 186 36.97 9.82 -2.82
N VAL A 187 35.77 9.30 -2.91
CA VAL A 187 35.39 7.91 -2.59
C VAL A 187 35.04 7.23 -3.91
N VAL A 188 35.57 6.04 -4.14
CA VAL A 188 35.25 5.23 -5.32
C VAL A 188 34.69 3.89 -4.85
N GLU A 189 33.46 3.60 -5.25
CA GLU A 189 32.74 2.40 -4.87
C GLU A 189 32.36 1.60 -6.14
N LYS A 190 32.65 0.28 -6.14
CA LYS A 190 32.27 -0.62 -7.23
C LYS A 190 31.17 -1.54 -6.78
N TRP A 191 30.01 -1.45 -7.43
CA TRP A 191 28.83 -2.26 -7.23
C TRP A 191 28.68 -3.30 -8.34
N VAL A 192 28.08 -4.44 -8.01
CA VAL A 192 27.90 -5.54 -8.97
C VAL A 192 26.57 -6.26 -8.71
N GLU A 193 25.74 -6.38 -9.76
CA GLU A 193 24.56 -7.24 -9.77
C GLU A 193 24.48 -8.01 -11.10
N TRP A 194 24.64 -9.34 -11.01
CA TRP A 194 24.62 -10.21 -12.17
C TRP A 194 23.27 -10.83 -12.47
N LYS A 195 22.35 -10.78 -11.52
CA LYS A 195 20.98 -11.22 -11.72
C LYS A 195 20.21 -10.15 -12.49
N PRO A 196 19.23 -10.56 -13.32
CA PRO A 196 18.39 -9.58 -14.00
C PRO A 196 17.65 -8.68 -13.00
N ILE A 197 17.66 -7.38 -13.27
CA ILE A 197 16.85 -6.36 -12.59
C ILE A 197 16.14 -5.52 -13.65
N ASP A 198 15.03 -4.91 -13.34
CA ASP A 198 14.25 -4.09 -14.29
C ASP A 198 14.66 -2.62 -14.35
N GLY A 199 15.78 -2.27 -13.72
CA GLY A 199 16.40 -0.96 -13.81
C GLY A 199 17.50 -0.77 -12.78
N ILE A 200 18.44 0.13 -13.05
CA ILE A 200 19.59 0.44 -12.19
C ILE A 200 19.30 1.72 -11.42
N ASP A 201 19.25 1.63 -10.09
CA ASP A 201 19.04 2.76 -9.20
C ASP A 201 20.33 3.14 -8.49
N LEU A 202 20.57 4.44 -8.32
CA LEU A 202 21.70 4.98 -7.60
C LEU A 202 21.23 5.97 -6.52
N VAL A 203 21.55 5.67 -5.29
CA VAL A 203 21.32 6.54 -4.13
C VAL A 203 22.68 6.91 -3.54
N ALA A 204 22.85 8.12 -3.03
CA ALA A 204 24.06 8.49 -2.30
C ALA A 204 23.74 9.55 -1.23
N GLY A 205 24.55 9.55 -0.17
CA GLY A 205 24.39 10.49 0.93
C GLY A 205 25.57 10.45 1.90
N ARG A 206 25.51 11.29 2.93
CA ARG A 206 26.48 11.28 4.04
C ARG A 206 25.96 10.37 5.13
N TYR A 207 26.24 9.07 5.02
CA TYR A 207 25.66 8.03 5.85
C TYR A 207 26.58 7.56 6.98
N ASN A 208 25.99 7.34 8.15
CA ASN A 208 26.52 6.47 9.19
C ASN A 208 26.11 5.03 8.86
N ILE A 209 27.08 4.23 8.45
CA ILE A 209 26.83 2.88 7.94
C ILE A 209 27.07 1.88 9.06
N LYS A 210 26.08 1.04 9.34
CA LYS A 210 26.24 -0.14 10.18
C LYS A 210 26.03 -1.40 9.35
N ARG A 211 26.86 -2.41 9.61
CA ARG A 211 26.84 -3.70 8.92
C ARG A 211 26.63 -4.82 9.92
N ASP A 212 25.88 -5.81 9.49
CA ASP A 212 25.73 -7.12 10.14
C ASP A 212 25.62 -8.19 9.05
N SER A 213 25.53 -9.46 9.41
CA SER A 213 25.32 -10.55 8.48
C SER A 213 24.37 -11.61 9.06
N HIS A 214 23.61 -12.27 8.21
CA HIS A 214 22.68 -13.31 8.60
C HIS A 214 22.58 -14.39 7.54
N LYS A 215 22.95 -15.63 7.87
CA LYS A 215 22.86 -16.79 6.94
C LYS A 215 23.49 -16.54 5.56
N GLY A 216 24.62 -15.83 5.53
CA GLY A 216 25.33 -15.51 4.29
C GLY A 216 24.80 -14.29 3.54
N ILE A 217 23.82 -13.56 4.09
CA ILE A 217 23.29 -12.32 3.55
C ILE A 217 23.91 -11.17 4.34
N ASP A 218 24.52 -10.22 3.64
CA ASP A 218 25.02 -8.99 4.26
C ASP A 218 23.83 -8.04 4.54
N ILE A 219 23.76 -7.48 5.74
CA ILE A 219 22.68 -6.57 6.14
C ILE A 219 23.28 -5.23 6.53
N TYR A 220 22.69 -4.15 6.03
CA TYR A 220 23.18 -2.80 6.26
C TYR A 220 22.07 -1.86 6.70
N THR A 221 22.45 -0.83 7.48
CA THR A 221 21.71 0.43 7.58
C THR A 221 22.62 1.55 7.10
N TYR A 222 22.08 2.43 6.24
CA TYR A 222 22.67 3.65 5.75
C TYR A 222 21.83 4.80 6.27
N PHE A 223 22.11 5.25 7.50
CA PHE A 223 21.32 6.29 8.16
C PHE A 223 22.12 7.57 8.28
N PHE A 224 21.45 8.71 8.32
CA PHE A 224 22.09 9.96 8.68
C PHE A 224 22.53 9.92 10.14
N ASP A 225 23.49 10.78 10.52
CA ASP A 225 24.08 10.72 11.87
C ASP A 225 23.05 10.89 12.99
N GLU A 226 22.03 11.72 12.76
CA GLU A 226 20.92 11.94 13.72
C GLU A 226 20.12 10.68 14.03
N ASP A 227 20.00 9.77 13.08
CA ASP A 227 19.18 8.57 13.15
C ASP A 227 20.00 7.28 13.33
N ALA A 228 21.33 7.38 13.43
CA ALA A 228 22.25 6.25 13.56
C ALA A 228 21.90 5.30 14.75
N ALA A 229 21.31 5.85 15.80
CA ALA A 229 20.87 5.07 16.97
C ALA A 229 19.74 4.04 16.65
N LEU A 230 18.98 4.28 15.57
CA LEU A 230 17.92 3.37 15.12
C LEU A 230 18.45 2.12 14.41
N SER A 231 19.72 2.12 13.98
CA SER A 231 20.30 1.03 13.17
C SER A 231 20.08 -0.34 13.78
N LYS A 232 20.25 -0.47 15.11
CA LYS A 232 20.15 -1.79 15.78
C LYS A 232 18.77 -2.43 15.58
N VAL A 233 17.69 -1.68 15.78
CA VAL A 233 16.33 -2.25 15.66
C VAL A 233 16.03 -2.63 14.22
N TYR A 234 16.50 -1.86 13.23
CA TYR A 234 16.31 -2.17 11.83
C TYR A 234 17.11 -3.41 11.39
N LEU A 235 18.37 -3.54 11.83
CA LEU A 235 19.19 -4.73 11.55
C LEU A 235 18.59 -5.99 12.16
N ASP A 236 18.15 -5.93 13.42
CA ASP A 236 17.57 -7.10 14.10
C ASP A 236 16.24 -7.53 13.44
N LYS A 237 15.38 -6.56 13.07
CA LYS A 237 14.11 -6.86 12.40
C LYS A 237 14.30 -7.36 10.97
N THR A 238 15.29 -6.86 10.26
CA THR A 238 15.63 -7.38 8.92
C THR A 238 15.97 -8.87 8.98
N LYS A 239 16.77 -9.31 9.96
CA LYS A 239 17.10 -10.75 10.13
C LYS A 239 15.85 -11.59 10.36
N GLU A 240 14.97 -11.12 11.25
CA GLU A 240 13.69 -11.80 11.54
C GLU A 240 12.82 -11.98 10.29
N TYR A 241 12.67 -10.91 9.49
CA TYR A 241 11.88 -10.97 8.27
C TYR A 241 12.49 -11.81 7.17
N LEU A 242 13.81 -11.78 7.02
CA LEU A 242 14.52 -12.66 6.08
C LEU A 242 14.29 -14.14 6.43
N ASP A 243 14.24 -14.50 7.72
CA ASP A 243 13.94 -15.86 8.15
C ASP A 243 12.48 -16.24 7.86
N ILE A 244 11.53 -15.39 8.21
CA ILE A 244 10.10 -15.61 7.98
C ILE A 244 9.82 -15.86 6.50
N TYR A 245 10.33 -15.01 5.62
CA TYR A 245 10.05 -15.11 4.18
C TYR A 245 10.84 -16.22 3.50
N SER A 246 12.07 -16.49 3.95
CA SER A 246 12.82 -17.63 3.43
C SER A 246 12.14 -18.96 3.77
N GLU A 247 11.50 -19.06 4.93
CA GLU A 247 10.70 -20.23 5.31
C GLU A 247 9.37 -20.30 4.51
N LEU A 248 8.69 -19.18 4.34
CA LEU A 248 7.38 -19.14 3.70
C LEU A 248 7.47 -19.37 2.19
N ILE A 249 8.40 -18.68 1.52
CA ILE A 249 8.46 -18.52 0.07
C ILE A 249 9.62 -19.33 -0.53
N GLY A 250 10.82 -19.18 0.03
CA GLY A 250 12.05 -19.77 -0.49
C GLY A 250 13.25 -18.86 -0.21
N PRO A 251 14.47 -19.27 -0.60
CA PRO A 251 15.69 -18.54 -0.28
C PRO A 251 15.63 -17.08 -0.69
N TYR A 252 16.20 -16.20 0.14
CA TYR A 252 16.33 -14.79 -0.21
C TYR A 252 17.08 -14.62 -1.53
N PRO A 253 16.55 -13.84 -2.49
CA PRO A 253 17.06 -13.83 -3.85
C PRO A 253 18.39 -13.09 -4.06
N TYR A 254 18.84 -12.29 -3.08
CA TYR A 254 20.02 -11.43 -3.23
C TYR A 254 21.13 -11.75 -2.20
N GLY A 255 22.32 -11.20 -2.39
CA GLY A 255 23.45 -11.37 -1.45
C GLY A 255 23.46 -10.39 -0.29
N LYS A 256 22.70 -9.30 -0.40
CA LYS A 256 22.58 -8.29 0.66
C LYS A 256 21.16 -7.77 0.81
N PHE A 257 20.86 -7.16 1.97
CA PHE A 257 19.73 -6.24 2.14
C PHE A 257 20.18 -4.99 2.89
N ALA A 258 19.73 -3.82 2.45
CA ALA A 258 20.03 -2.58 3.13
C ALA A 258 18.76 -1.77 3.42
N VAL A 259 18.72 -1.13 4.60
CA VAL A 259 17.76 -0.08 4.91
C VAL A 259 18.48 1.26 4.75
N VAL A 260 18.01 2.08 3.82
CA VAL A 260 18.65 3.34 3.45
C VAL A 260 17.73 4.50 3.80
N GLU A 261 18.25 5.45 4.54
CA GLU A 261 17.54 6.68 4.85
C GLU A 261 17.56 7.65 3.67
N ASN A 262 16.42 8.26 3.40
CA ASN A 262 16.25 9.25 2.34
C ASN A 262 15.84 10.61 2.93
N PHE A 263 16.35 11.67 2.36
CA PHE A 263 15.97 13.06 2.68
C PHE A 263 14.53 13.43 2.25
N LEU A 264 13.91 12.63 1.38
CA LEU A 264 12.51 12.80 0.94
C LEU A 264 11.56 11.93 1.77
N PRO A 265 10.30 12.33 1.96
CA PRO A 265 9.28 11.52 2.65
C PRO A 265 8.79 10.38 1.76
N THR A 266 9.66 9.42 1.51
CA THR A 266 9.44 8.30 0.59
C THR A 266 9.47 6.96 1.31
N GLY A 267 8.98 5.91 0.63
CA GLY A 267 9.15 4.52 0.98
C GLY A 267 9.16 3.71 -0.30
N TYR A 268 10.31 3.11 -0.64
CA TYR A 268 10.48 2.31 -1.85
C TYR A 268 11.15 0.99 -1.53
N GLY A 269 10.53 -0.11 -1.96
CA GLY A 269 11.16 -1.42 -2.01
C GLY A 269 11.92 -1.60 -3.32
N MET A 270 13.23 -1.69 -3.25
CA MET A 270 14.11 -1.88 -4.41
C MET A 270 14.81 -3.23 -4.33
N PRO A 271 15.27 -3.81 -5.45
CA PRO A 271 16.05 -5.04 -5.40
C PRO A 271 17.22 -4.91 -4.43
N SER A 272 17.22 -5.72 -3.38
CA SER A 272 18.25 -5.79 -2.35
C SER A 272 18.40 -4.60 -1.38
N PHE A 273 17.50 -3.61 -1.41
CA PHE A 273 17.43 -2.56 -0.39
C PHE A 273 16.05 -1.89 -0.33
N THR A 274 15.80 -1.14 0.74
CA THR A 274 14.64 -0.25 0.84
C THR A 274 15.09 1.17 1.13
N LEU A 275 14.39 2.14 0.58
CA LEU A 275 14.65 3.56 0.76
C LEU A 275 13.52 4.18 1.58
N LEU A 276 13.79 4.61 2.80
CA LEU A 276 12.82 5.16 3.74
C LEU A 276 13.16 6.60 4.11
N GLY A 277 12.19 7.50 4.00
CA GLY A 277 12.38 8.90 4.38
C GLY A 277 12.67 9.09 5.86
N SER A 278 13.46 10.11 6.22
CA SER A 278 13.83 10.44 7.62
C SER A 278 12.63 10.56 8.55
N SER A 279 11.53 11.16 8.09
CA SER A 279 10.29 11.26 8.87
C SER A 279 9.61 9.90 9.09
N VAL A 280 9.85 8.93 8.21
CA VAL A 280 9.29 7.58 8.25
C VAL A 280 10.08 6.68 9.18
N ILE A 281 11.41 6.64 9.07
CA ILE A 281 12.24 5.74 9.89
C ILE A 281 12.16 6.05 11.39
N ARG A 282 11.84 7.30 11.77
CA ARG A 282 11.67 7.74 13.16
C ARG A 282 10.36 7.27 13.79
N LEU A 283 9.40 6.77 13.00
CA LEU A 283 8.15 6.26 13.52
C LEU A 283 8.36 4.88 14.17
N PRO A 284 8.04 4.72 15.46
CA PRO A 284 8.46 3.54 16.24
C PRO A 284 7.84 2.22 15.78
N PHE A 285 6.83 2.26 14.92
CA PHE A 285 6.15 1.07 14.41
C PHE A 285 6.70 0.59 13.05
N ILE A 286 7.43 1.41 12.30
CA ILE A 286 7.95 1.05 10.97
C ILE A 286 8.81 -0.23 10.98
N PRO A 287 9.75 -0.43 11.92
CA PRO A 287 10.50 -1.67 11.99
C PRO A 287 9.65 -2.93 12.18
N TYR A 288 8.44 -2.78 12.71
CA TYR A 288 7.51 -3.88 13.05
C TYR A 288 6.37 -4.07 12.05
N THR A 289 6.29 -3.24 11.02
CA THR A 289 5.23 -3.23 10.01
C THR A 289 5.81 -3.06 8.60
N SER A 290 5.97 -1.82 8.17
CA SER A 290 6.34 -1.48 6.80
C SER A 290 7.69 -2.02 6.37
N LEU A 291 8.69 -2.10 7.26
CA LEU A 291 9.97 -2.71 6.93
C LEU A 291 9.81 -4.13 6.40
N GLY A 292 8.97 -4.94 7.04
CA GLY A 292 8.73 -6.29 6.58
C GLY A 292 8.00 -6.34 5.24
N HIS A 293 7.08 -5.40 4.98
CA HIS A 293 6.42 -5.27 3.69
C HIS A 293 7.47 -5.00 2.58
N GLU A 294 8.35 -4.04 2.78
CA GLU A 294 9.41 -3.71 1.81
C GLU A 294 10.42 -4.85 1.60
N ILE A 295 10.70 -5.62 2.65
CA ILE A 295 11.56 -6.81 2.52
C ILE A 295 10.87 -7.89 1.68
N ALA A 296 9.56 -8.11 1.86
CA ALA A 296 8.81 -9.10 1.08
C ALA A 296 8.79 -8.79 -0.42
N HIS A 297 8.84 -7.51 -0.79
CA HIS A 297 8.99 -7.11 -2.19
C HIS A 297 10.25 -7.65 -2.85
N ASN A 298 11.29 -8.05 -2.13
CA ASN A 298 12.46 -8.67 -2.75
C ASN A 298 12.13 -10.02 -3.40
N TRP A 299 11.08 -10.71 -2.95
CA TRP A 299 10.51 -11.86 -3.66
C TRP A 299 9.44 -11.42 -4.67
N TRP A 300 8.50 -10.55 -4.25
CA TRP A 300 7.30 -10.16 -4.97
C TRP A 300 7.43 -8.78 -5.60
N GLY A 301 7.82 -8.72 -6.87
CA GLY A 301 8.04 -7.49 -7.63
C GLY A 301 9.50 -7.23 -7.98
N ASN A 302 10.45 -7.56 -7.10
CA ASN A 302 11.87 -7.25 -7.30
C ASN A 302 12.73 -8.47 -7.71
N SER A 303 12.18 -9.68 -7.68
CA SER A 303 12.82 -10.88 -8.25
C SER A 303 11.85 -11.71 -9.09
N VAL A 304 10.59 -11.84 -8.72
CA VAL A 304 9.53 -12.16 -9.66
C VAL A 304 8.95 -10.84 -10.14
N PHE A 305 9.31 -10.42 -11.35
CA PHE A 305 8.93 -9.12 -11.88
C PHE A 305 7.49 -9.10 -12.37
N ILE A 306 6.84 -7.94 -12.32
CA ILE A 306 5.45 -7.81 -12.72
C ILE A 306 5.35 -7.72 -14.25
N ASP A 307 4.58 -8.65 -14.85
CA ASP A 307 3.96 -8.42 -16.15
C ASP A 307 2.61 -7.74 -15.92
N SER A 308 2.56 -6.45 -16.16
CA SER A 308 1.38 -5.64 -15.89
C SER A 308 0.24 -5.85 -16.89
N SER A 309 0.39 -6.69 -17.90
CA SER A 309 -0.64 -6.96 -18.93
C SER A 309 -1.97 -7.42 -18.32
N LEU A 310 -1.92 -8.23 -17.26
CA LEU A 310 -3.08 -8.72 -16.51
C LEU A 310 -3.24 -8.09 -15.11
N GLY A 311 -2.61 -6.95 -14.84
CA GLY A 311 -2.69 -6.27 -13.55
C GLY A 311 -1.47 -6.46 -12.66
N ASN A 312 -1.37 -5.63 -11.63
CA ASN A 312 -0.32 -5.72 -10.61
C ASN A 312 -0.78 -6.65 -9.48
N TRP A 313 -0.14 -7.78 -9.34
CA TRP A 313 -0.38 -8.78 -8.29
C TRP A 313 0.53 -8.61 -7.08
N SER A 314 1.64 -7.88 -7.25
CA SER A 314 2.72 -7.83 -6.26
C SER A 314 2.25 -7.25 -4.93
N GLU A 315 1.51 -6.13 -4.94
CA GLU A 315 1.00 -5.50 -3.72
C GLU A 315 0.03 -6.39 -2.94
N ALA A 316 -0.82 -7.12 -3.65
CA ALA A 316 -1.76 -8.05 -3.04
C ALA A 316 -1.02 -9.19 -2.32
N LEU A 317 -0.03 -9.77 -2.99
CA LEU A 317 0.73 -10.89 -2.45
C LEU A 317 1.71 -10.46 -1.36
N THR A 318 2.32 -9.27 -1.51
CA THR A 318 3.15 -8.67 -0.46
C THR A 318 2.33 -8.37 0.78
N THR A 319 1.15 -7.73 0.66
CA THR A 319 0.25 -7.47 1.80
C THR A 319 -0.16 -8.76 2.49
N TYR A 320 -0.42 -9.84 1.72
CA TYR A 320 -0.74 -11.15 2.30
C TYR A 320 0.45 -11.74 3.06
N SER A 321 1.63 -11.75 2.45
CA SER A 321 2.85 -12.39 2.99
C SER A 321 3.49 -11.60 4.13
N SER A 322 3.14 -10.33 4.32
CA SER A 322 3.67 -9.45 5.36
C SER A 322 2.57 -8.98 6.33
N ASP A 323 1.84 -7.93 5.99
CA ASP A 323 0.91 -7.25 6.89
C ASP A 323 -0.12 -8.22 7.49
N TYR A 324 -0.73 -9.06 6.65
CA TYR A 324 -1.71 -10.05 7.09
C TYR A 324 -1.05 -11.21 7.86
N LEU A 325 0.09 -11.69 7.41
CA LEU A 325 0.83 -12.75 8.10
C LEU A 325 1.17 -12.35 9.53
N TYR A 326 1.61 -11.11 9.75
CA TYR A 326 1.94 -10.63 11.11
C TYR A 326 0.72 -10.60 12.02
N GLU A 327 -0.45 -10.25 11.51
CA GLU A 327 -1.67 -10.30 12.29
C GLU A 327 -2.12 -11.77 12.56
N LYS A 328 -1.92 -12.68 11.60
CA LYS A 328 -2.13 -14.14 11.82
C LYS A 328 -1.20 -14.69 12.91
N MET A 329 0.06 -14.26 12.94
CA MET A 329 1.03 -14.68 13.99
C MET A 329 0.65 -14.17 15.37
N LYS A 330 -0.06 -13.06 15.50
CA LYS A 330 -0.59 -12.54 16.77
C LYS A 330 -1.84 -13.28 17.25
N GLY A 331 -2.43 -14.11 16.43
CA GLY A 331 -3.58 -14.97 16.75
C GLY A 331 -4.83 -14.74 15.91
N PRO A 332 -5.81 -15.64 16.03
CA PRO A 332 -7.01 -15.65 15.18
C PRO A 332 -7.85 -14.37 15.27
N ASP A 333 -7.97 -13.78 16.48
CA ASP A 333 -8.73 -12.54 16.67
C ASP A 333 -8.10 -11.37 15.91
N LYS A 334 -6.75 -11.30 15.86
CA LYS A 334 -6.05 -10.25 15.11
C LYS A 334 -6.17 -10.45 13.61
N ALA A 335 -6.08 -11.68 13.14
CA ALA A 335 -6.35 -12.01 11.74
C ALA A 335 -7.78 -11.61 11.33
N LYS A 336 -8.79 -11.92 12.17
CA LYS A 336 -10.18 -11.51 11.97
C LYS A 336 -10.34 -9.99 11.94
N GLU A 337 -9.74 -9.26 12.91
CA GLU A 337 -9.76 -7.79 12.94
C GLU A 337 -9.19 -7.20 11.66
N PHE A 338 -8.07 -7.75 11.17
CA PHE A 338 -7.44 -7.32 9.92
C PHE A 338 -8.37 -7.51 8.72
N ARG A 339 -8.92 -8.71 8.52
CA ARG A 339 -9.86 -8.99 7.42
C ARG A 339 -11.09 -8.09 7.46
N ALA A 340 -11.70 -7.96 8.65
CA ALA A 340 -12.83 -7.06 8.84
C ALA A 340 -12.50 -5.60 8.52
N ALA A 341 -11.29 -5.13 8.85
CA ALA A 341 -10.82 -3.80 8.48
C ALA A 341 -10.66 -3.63 6.96
N LYS A 342 -10.14 -4.68 6.27
CA LYS A 342 -10.03 -4.66 4.80
C LYS A 342 -11.39 -4.60 4.12
N LEU A 343 -12.37 -5.35 4.60
CA LEU A 343 -13.76 -5.29 4.09
C LEU A 343 -14.39 -3.91 4.33
N ARG A 344 -14.24 -3.35 5.54
CA ARG A 344 -14.72 -1.98 5.83
C ARG A 344 -14.07 -0.93 4.94
N GLY A 345 -12.75 -1.03 4.75
CA GLY A 345 -12.03 -0.12 3.84
C GLY A 345 -12.58 -0.22 2.41
N TYR A 346 -12.82 -1.43 1.91
CA TYR A 346 -13.41 -1.63 0.58
C TYR A 346 -14.81 -1.04 0.50
N LYS A 347 -15.68 -1.30 1.48
CA LYS A 347 -17.02 -0.71 1.57
C LYS A 347 -16.97 0.82 1.52
N ASN A 348 -16.04 1.44 2.24
CA ASN A 348 -15.98 2.89 2.36
C ASN A 348 -15.40 3.60 1.13
N PHE A 349 -14.41 2.99 0.48
CA PHE A 349 -13.64 3.67 -0.58
C PHE A 349 -13.79 3.08 -1.98
N ALA A 350 -14.21 1.83 -2.11
CA ALA A 350 -14.21 1.14 -3.39
C ALA A 350 -15.48 0.33 -3.69
N GLN A 351 -16.57 0.44 -2.91
CA GLN A 351 -17.78 -0.35 -3.15
C GLN A 351 -18.44 -0.10 -4.52
N LYS A 352 -18.24 1.09 -5.10
CA LYS A 352 -18.73 1.50 -6.42
C LYS A 352 -17.63 1.47 -7.48
N SER A 353 -16.44 0.97 -7.13
CA SER A 353 -15.32 0.93 -8.04
C SER A 353 -15.60 0.00 -9.21
N MET A 354 -15.25 0.46 -10.40
CA MET A 354 -15.24 -0.35 -11.61
C MET A 354 -13.86 -0.96 -11.91
N ILE A 355 -12.87 -0.71 -11.04
CA ILE A 355 -11.52 -1.28 -11.14
C ILE A 355 -11.58 -2.76 -10.74
N SER A 356 -11.14 -3.63 -11.63
CA SER A 356 -10.91 -5.05 -11.33
C SER A 356 -9.45 -5.28 -10.90
N LEU A 357 -9.14 -6.41 -10.25
CA LEU A 357 -7.75 -6.74 -9.92
C LEU A 357 -6.89 -6.92 -11.17
N SER A 358 -7.45 -7.45 -12.25
CA SER A 358 -6.74 -7.59 -13.54
C SER A 358 -6.49 -6.25 -14.24
N SER A 359 -7.21 -5.18 -13.88
CA SER A 359 -7.00 -3.84 -14.40
C SER A 359 -6.21 -2.93 -13.44
N PHE A 360 -6.01 -3.34 -12.21
CA PHE A 360 -5.19 -2.60 -11.25
C PHE A 360 -3.73 -2.57 -11.70
N ARG A 361 -3.14 -1.38 -11.79
CA ARG A 361 -1.73 -1.18 -12.16
C ARG A 361 -0.92 -0.60 -11.01
N ASP A 362 -1.46 0.44 -10.41
CA ASP A 362 -0.81 1.18 -9.34
C ASP A 362 -1.85 1.85 -8.43
N ALA A 363 -1.44 2.20 -7.23
CA ALA A 363 -2.25 2.87 -6.21
C ALA A 363 -2.20 4.39 -6.37
N THR A 364 -2.82 4.90 -7.43
CA THR A 364 -2.83 6.35 -7.75
C THR A 364 -3.75 7.16 -6.84
N ASP A 365 -4.70 6.51 -6.19
CA ASP A 365 -5.64 7.11 -5.24
C ASP A 365 -6.12 6.10 -4.19
N THR A 366 -6.97 6.52 -3.26
CA THR A 366 -7.49 5.65 -2.20
C THR A 366 -8.37 4.52 -2.76
N GLU A 367 -9.10 4.75 -3.85
CA GLU A 367 -9.97 3.75 -4.48
C GLU A 367 -9.13 2.63 -5.10
N SER A 368 -8.21 2.95 -5.99
CA SER A 368 -7.32 2.00 -6.66
C SER A 368 -6.47 1.23 -5.65
N ARG A 369 -5.91 1.93 -4.65
CA ARG A 369 -5.20 1.29 -3.54
C ARG A 369 -6.08 0.27 -2.81
N THR A 370 -7.31 0.65 -2.49
CA THR A 370 -8.23 -0.25 -1.78
C THR A 370 -8.54 -1.50 -2.59
N VAL A 371 -8.66 -1.38 -3.92
CA VAL A 371 -8.83 -2.55 -4.80
C VAL A 371 -7.59 -3.43 -4.78
N GLY A 372 -6.42 -2.89 -5.09
CA GLY A 372 -5.18 -3.66 -5.19
C GLY A 372 -4.81 -4.36 -3.88
N TYR A 373 -4.84 -3.64 -2.77
CA TYR A 373 -4.40 -4.15 -1.46
C TYR A 373 -5.51 -4.89 -0.71
N ASN A 374 -6.72 -4.29 -0.54
CA ASN A 374 -7.73 -4.92 0.32
C ASN A 374 -8.43 -6.09 -0.36
N LYS A 375 -8.90 -5.93 -1.60
CA LYS A 375 -9.48 -7.05 -2.35
C LYS A 375 -8.42 -8.10 -2.66
N GLY A 376 -7.20 -7.66 -3.01
CA GLY A 376 -6.08 -8.54 -3.32
C GLY A 376 -5.68 -9.46 -2.16
N VAL A 377 -5.48 -8.92 -0.96
CA VAL A 377 -5.15 -9.76 0.21
C VAL A 377 -6.27 -10.73 0.56
N MET A 378 -7.53 -10.33 0.39
CA MET A 378 -8.68 -11.21 0.64
C MET A 378 -8.79 -12.33 -0.40
N LEU A 379 -8.37 -12.10 -1.65
CA LEU A 379 -8.26 -13.17 -2.65
C LEU A 379 -7.33 -14.28 -2.14
N PHE A 380 -6.13 -13.92 -1.68
CA PHE A 380 -5.17 -14.91 -1.16
C PHE A 380 -5.64 -15.57 0.14
N ASN A 381 -6.33 -14.82 1.02
CA ASN A 381 -6.97 -15.43 2.19
C ASN A 381 -8.01 -16.50 1.79
N MET A 382 -8.92 -16.18 0.86
CA MET A 382 -9.91 -17.16 0.40
C MET A 382 -9.27 -18.36 -0.31
N LEU A 383 -8.18 -18.16 -1.01
CA LEU A 383 -7.43 -19.22 -1.66
C LEU A 383 -6.76 -20.15 -0.63
N GLU A 384 -6.16 -19.60 0.44
CA GLU A 384 -5.60 -20.38 1.54
C GLU A 384 -6.69 -21.18 2.28
N GLU A 385 -7.83 -20.56 2.60
CA GLU A 385 -8.94 -21.24 3.28
C GLU A 385 -9.47 -22.41 2.45
N ARG A 386 -9.51 -22.25 1.12
CA ARG A 386 -9.95 -23.30 0.21
C ARG A 386 -8.95 -24.46 0.10
N LEU A 387 -7.68 -24.14 -0.11
CA LEU A 387 -6.64 -25.14 -0.42
C LEU A 387 -6.03 -25.77 0.84
N GLY A 388 -6.17 -25.10 1.97
CA GLY A 388 -5.45 -25.42 3.19
C GLY A 388 -4.01 -24.89 3.17
N LYS A 389 -3.47 -24.69 4.39
CA LYS A 389 -2.21 -23.99 4.63
C LYS A 389 -1.02 -24.58 3.89
N GLU A 390 -0.87 -25.90 3.87
CA GLU A 390 0.33 -26.54 3.28
C GLU A 390 0.31 -26.48 1.76
N THR A 391 -0.84 -26.74 1.13
CA THR A 391 -1.01 -26.64 -0.32
C THR A 391 -0.83 -25.20 -0.80
N PHE A 392 -1.36 -24.24 -0.02
CA PHE A 392 -1.19 -22.82 -0.31
C PHE A 392 0.28 -22.40 -0.24
N ARG A 393 1.01 -22.84 0.80
CA ARG A 393 2.44 -22.58 0.94
C ARG A 393 3.26 -23.18 -0.21
N GLU A 394 2.93 -24.39 -0.64
CA GLU A 394 3.55 -25.01 -1.82
C GLU A 394 3.29 -24.19 -3.10
N GLY A 395 2.07 -23.68 -3.27
CA GLY A 395 1.74 -22.77 -4.38
C GLY A 395 2.61 -21.51 -4.40
N LEU A 396 2.83 -20.86 -3.23
CA LEU A 396 3.72 -19.71 -3.13
C LEU A 396 5.17 -20.04 -3.52
N ARG A 397 5.70 -21.15 -3.00
CA ARG A 397 7.07 -21.60 -3.28
C ARG A 397 7.26 -21.93 -4.75
N ARG A 398 6.28 -22.59 -5.34
CA ARG A 398 6.31 -22.94 -6.76
C ARG A 398 6.23 -21.67 -7.62
N PHE A 399 5.33 -20.75 -7.31
CA PHE A 399 5.26 -19.48 -8.05
C PHE A 399 6.59 -18.72 -8.03
N PHE A 400 7.25 -18.67 -6.87
CA PHE A 400 8.58 -18.06 -6.78
C PHE A 400 9.63 -18.84 -7.56
N SER A 401 9.76 -20.16 -7.36
CA SER A 401 10.82 -20.96 -7.97
C SER A 401 10.75 -20.99 -9.50
N ASP A 402 9.53 -21.02 -10.05
CA ASP A 402 9.32 -21.12 -11.49
C ASP A 402 9.50 -19.77 -12.21
N ASN A 403 9.32 -18.67 -11.48
CA ASN A 403 9.32 -17.32 -12.04
C ASN A 403 10.42 -16.39 -11.51
N ALA A 404 11.35 -16.89 -10.68
CA ALA A 404 12.46 -16.07 -10.19
C ALA A 404 13.27 -15.47 -11.35
N PHE A 405 13.44 -14.13 -11.30
CA PHE A 405 14.12 -13.31 -12.30
C PHE A 405 13.46 -13.32 -13.69
N LYS A 406 12.15 -13.53 -13.73
CA LYS A 406 11.30 -13.44 -14.94
C LYS A 406 10.11 -12.51 -14.66
N ARG A 407 9.47 -12.02 -15.72
CA ARG A 407 8.16 -11.36 -15.63
C ARG A 407 7.08 -12.43 -15.47
N ALA A 408 6.16 -12.19 -14.54
CA ALA A 408 5.04 -13.06 -14.25
C ALA A 408 3.76 -12.25 -14.01
N ASN A 409 2.62 -12.85 -14.31
CA ASN A 409 1.30 -12.26 -14.14
C ASN A 409 0.36 -13.18 -13.35
N TRP A 410 -0.90 -12.80 -13.19
CA TRP A 410 -1.89 -13.58 -12.47
C TRP A 410 -2.11 -15.00 -13.02
N SER A 411 -1.86 -15.24 -14.32
CA SER A 411 -1.99 -16.59 -14.89
C SER A 411 -0.88 -17.52 -14.40
N ASP A 412 0.32 -16.99 -14.17
CA ASP A 412 1.44 -17.77 -13.61
C ASP A 412 1.16 -18.12 -12.12
N ILE A 413 0.56 -17.19 -11.37
CA ILE A 413 0.08 -17.47 -10.01
C ILE A 413 -0.97 -18.60 -10.05
N GLN A 414 -1.99 -18.49 -10.91
CA GLN A 414 -3.00 -19.53 -11.07
C GLN A 414 -2.38 -20.88 -11.38
N ALA A 415 -1.47 -20.95 -12.35
CA ALA A 415 -0.81 -22.19 -12.77
C ALA A 415 0.00 -22.84 -11.62
N ALA A 416 0.71 -22.03 -10.83
CA ALA A 416 1.47 -22.51 -9.67
C ALA A 416 0.54 -23.14 -8.61
N PHE A 417 -0.59 -22.50 -8.30
CA PHE A 417 -1.56 -23.02 -7.33
C PHE A 417 -2.37 -24.21 -7.85
N GLU A 418 -2.73 -24.23 -9.13
CA GLU A 418 -3.35 -25.39 -9.78
C GLU A 418 -2.43 -26.63 -9.77
N THR A 419 -1.12 -26.40 -10.00
CA THR A 419 -0.13 -27.48 -9.92
C THR A 419 0.06 -27.97 -8.50
N ALA A 420 0.06 -27.10 -7.51
CA ALA A 420 0.20 -27.47 -6.09
C ALA A 420 -1.02 -28.21 -5.56
N SER A 421 -2.22 -27.84 -5.99
CA SER A 421 -3.48 -28.41 -5.48
C SER A 421 -3.99 -29.60 -6.28
N GLY A 422 -3.62 -29.72 -7.56
CA GLY A 422 -4.16 -30.72 -8.48
C GLY A 422 -5.60 -30.42 -8.94
N GLU A 423 -6.17 -29.25 -8.61
CA GLU A 423 -7.51 -28.84 -9.03
C GLU A 423 -7.50 -27.62 -9.95
N SER A 424 -8.50 -27.45 -10.79
CA SER A 424 -8.65 -26.23 -11.59
C SER A 424 -9.20 -25.10 -10.74
N LEU A 425 -8.45 -23.99 -10.70
CA LEU A 425 -8.80 -22.75 -10.01
C LEU A 425 -9.25 -21.66 -10.99
N LYS A 426 -9.47 -22.03 -12.27
CA LYS A 426 -9.85 -21.06 -13.31
C LYS A 426 -11.10 -20.27 -12.95
N TRP A 427 -12.14 -20.92 -12.41
CA TRP A 427 -13.37 -20.27 -11.99
C TRP A 427 -13.12 -19.22 -10.90
N PHE A 428 -12.21 -19.53 -9.96
CA PHE A 428 -11.87 -18.68 -8.83
C PHE A 428 -11.12 -17.42 -9.31
N PHE A 429 -10.06 -17.60 -10.11
CA PHE A 429 -9.28 -16.48 -10.64
C PHE A 429 -10.10 -15.64 -11.63
N ASP A 430 -10.89 -16.25 -12.52
CA ASP A 430 -11.77 -15.53 -13.44
C ASP A 430 -12.74 -14.61 -12.68
N GLN A 431 -13.35 -15.11 -11.62
CA GLN A 431 -14.29 -14.35 -10.80
C GLN A 431 -13.60 -13.18 -10.09
N TRP A 432 -12.56 -13.47 -9.32
CA TRP A 432 -11.98 -12.47 -8.44
C TRP A 432 -11.09 -11.46 -9.14
N LEU A 433 -10.48 -11.82 -10.27
CA LEU A 433 -9.65 -10.93 -11.05
C LEU A 433 -10.45 -10.04 -12.01
N LYS A 434 -11.49 -10.59 -12.66
CA LYS A 434 -12.16 -9.88 -13.76
C LYS A 434 -13.36 -9.06 -13.30
N LEU A 435 -14.08 -9.52 -12.27
CA LEU A 435 -15.26 -8.81 -11.78
C LEU A 435 -14.86 -7.67 -10.84
N PRO A 436 -15.27 -6.42 -11.13
CA PRO A 436 -15.17 -5.35 -10.15
C PRO A 436 -16.17 -5.57 -9.01
N GLY A 437 -15.96 -4.88 -7.88
CA GLY A 437 -16.86 -5.03 -6.73
C GLY A 437 -16.71 -6.38 -6.03
N GLY A 438 -17.81 -6.85 -5.46
CA GLY A 438 -17.92 -8.12 -4.74
C GLY A 438 -19.38 -8.43 -4.38
N PRO A 439 -19.69 -9.67 -3.92
CA PRO A 439 -21.03 -10.04 -3.50
C PRO A 439 -21.39 -9.39 -2.16
N SER A 440 -22.69 -9.19 -1.94
CA SER A 440 -23.26 -8.97 -0.61
C SER A 440 -24.02 -10.21 -0.16
N LEU A 441 -23.97 -10.50 1.15
CA LEU A 441 -24.62 -11.65 1.78
C LEU A 441 -25.81 -11.21 2.63
N SER A 442 -26.87 -12.02 2.66
CA SER A 442 -27.89 -11.94 3.69
C SER A 442 -28.38 -13.32 4.13
N LEU A 443 -28.70 -13.46 5.41
CA LEU A 443 -29.37 -14.62 5.97
C LEU A 443 -30.88 -14.36 5.95
N ALA A 444 -31.56 -14.83 4.91
CA ALA A 444 -32.96 -14.53 4.67
C ALA A 444 -33.90 -15.29 5.64
N SER A 445 -33.58 -16.53 5.98
CA SER A 445 -34.31 -17.32 6.96
C SER A 445 -33.45 -18.45 7.52
N ALA A 446 -33.79 -18.92 8.71
CA ALA A 446 -33.29 -20.17 9.26
C ALA A 446 -34.35 -20.80 10.17
N GLN A 447 -34.58 -22.09 10.02
CA GLN A 447 -35.56 -22.87 10.78
C GLN A 447 -34.93 -24.16 11.27
N VAL A 448 -35.19 -24.50 12.52
CA VAL A 448 -34.72 -25.72 13.16
C VAL A 448 -35.89 -26.74 13.21
N LYS A 449 -35.59 -27.97 12.80
CA LYS A 449 -36.48 -29.13 12.99
C LYS A 449 -35.76 -30.12 13.90
N GLU A 450 -36.36 -30.42 15.03
CA GLU A 450 -35.87 -31.43 15.96
C GLU A 450 -36.31 -32.84 15.45
N GLY A 451 -35.33 -33.72 15.34
CA GLY A 451 -35.52 -35.14 15.05
C GLY A 451 -35.15 -36.01 16.23
N ALA A 452 -35.29 -37.31 16.12
CA ALA A 452 -35.07 -38.26 17.24
C ALA A 452 -33.59 -38.26 17.74
N THR A 453 -32.62 -38.05 16.84
CA THR A 453 -31.17 -38.14 17.16
C THR A 453 -30.37 -36.94 16.66
N LYS A 454 -30.99 -36.04 15.91
CA LYS A 454 -30.31 -34.88 15.30
C LYS A 454 -31.28 -33.74 15.09
N TYR A 455 -30.68 -32.54 14.98
CA TYR A 455 -31.38 -31.32 14.59
C TYR A 455 -31.06 -31.02 13.12
N THR A 456 -32.10 -30.73 12.33
CA THR A 456 -31.97 -30.30 10.93
C THR A 456 -32.24 -28.80 10.87
N ILE A 457 -31.30 -28.04 10.33
CA ILE A 457 -31.43 -26.58 10.12
C ILE A 457 -31.58 -26.35 8.64
N ASN A 458 -32.76 -25.87 8.22
CA ASN A 458 -32.97 -25.38 6.87
C ASN A 458 -32.76 -23.85 6.90
N PHE A 459 -31.87 -23.34 6.08
CA PHE A 459 -31.60 -21.91 6.05
C PHE A 459 -31.36 -21.42 4.63
N LYS A 460 -31.70 -20.15 4.40
CA LYS A 460 -31.65 -19.52 3.09
C LYS A 460 -30.63 -18.39 3.10
N VAL A 461 -29.66 -18.47 2.18
CA VAL A 461 -28.65 -17.46 1.95
C VAL A 461 -28.90 -16.78 0.61
N GLU A 462 -28.97 -15.45 0.62
CA GLU A 462 -29.10 -14.66 -0.59
C GLU A 462 -27.78 -13.96 -0.90
N LEU A 463 -27.41 -14.01 -2.19
CA LEU A 463 -26.29 -13.32 -2.77
C LEU A 463 -26.82 -12.21 -3.69
N SER A 464 -26.24 -11.02 -3.57
CA SER A 464 -26.49 -9.92 -4.51
C SER A 464 -25.16 -9.29 -4.96
N GLY A 465 -25.18 -8.44 -5.99
CA GLY A 465 -23.99 -7.76 -6.49
C GLY A 465 -23.29 -8.49 -7.64
N GLY A 466 -23.88 -9.56 -8.20
CA GLY A 466 -23.36 -10.30 -9.35
C GLY A 466 -23.40 -11.82 -9.17
N ALA A 467 -22.95 -12.52 -10.19
CA ALA A 467 -22.85 -13.99 -10.17
C ALA A 467 -21.51 -14.39 -9.51
N TYR A 468 -21.54 -14.56 -8.20
CA TYR A 468 -20.39 -15.01 -7.41
C TYR A 468 -20.61 -16.41 -6.86
N ALA A 469 -19.53 -17.16 -6.76
CA ALA A 469 -19.48 -18.44 -6.08
C ALA A 469 -18.56 -18.33 -4.85
N LEU A 470 -19.04 -18.74 -3.67
CA LEU A 470 -18.31 -18.69 -2.41
C LEU A 470 -18.29 -20.03 -1.72
N ASP A 471 -17.18 -20.33 -1.06
CA ASP A 471 -17.12 -21.33 0.00
C ASP A 471 -17.40 -20.58 1.32
N LEU A 472 -18.67 -20.64 1.78
CA LEU A 472 -19.18 -19.82 2.88
C LEU A 472 -19.03 -20.56 4.21
N PRO A 473 -18.18 -20.09 5.14
CA PRO A 473 -18.13 -20.64 6.48
C PRO A 473 -19.35 -20.20 7.28
N VAL A 474 -19.96 -21.16 7.96
CA VAL A 474 -21.14 -20.96 8.80
C VAL A 474 -20.88 -21.53 10.19
N LEU A 475 -21.09 -20.71 11.20
CA LEU A 475 -20.99 -21.08 12.59
C LEU A 475 -22.40 -21.40 13.15
N PHE A 476 -22.54 -22.58 13.72
CA PHE A 476 -23.66 -22.96 14.52
C PHE A 476 -23.25 -23.02 15.99
N GLU A 477 -23.76 -22.11 16.81
CA GLU A 477 -23.62 -22.20 18.25
C GLU A 477 -24.62 -23.26 18.74
N THR A 478 -24.15 -24.21 19.52
CA THR A 478 -24.99 -25.28 20.08
C THR A 478 -24.82 -25.38 21.59
N VAL A 479 -25.72 -26.11 22.26
CA VAL A 479 -25.59 -26.37 23.72
C VAL A 479 -24.32 -27.16 24.08
N SER A 480 -23.71 -27.84 23.11
CA SER A 480 -22.44 -28.58 23.31
C SER A 480 -21.20 -27.83 22.78
N GLY A 481 -21.36 -26.58 22.35
CA GLY A 481 -20.29 -25.76 21.80
C GLY A 481 -20.46 -25.44 20.30
N PRO A 482 -19.51 -24.68 19.73
CA PRO A 482 -19.55 -24.23 18.36
C PRO A 482 -19.30 -25.37 17.34
N ILE A 483 -20.05 -25.37 16.24
CA ILE A 483 -19.86 -26.29 15.11
C ILE A 483 -19.71 -25.46 13.86
N TRP A 484 -18.59 -25.64 13.15
CA TRP A 484 -18.31 -24.99 11.87
C TRP A 484 -18.63 -25.91 10.70
N LYS A 485 -19.27 -25.37 9.68
CA LYS A 485 -19.47 -26.03 8.38
C LYS A 485 -19.27 -25.02 7.25
N THR A 486 -18.73 -25.49 6.12
CA THR A 486 -18.58 -24.69 4.91
C THR A 486 -19.62 -25.13 3.87
N PHE A 487 -20.29 -24.17 3.26
CA PHE A 487 -21.31 -24.41 2.23
C PHE A 487 -20.91 -23.72 0.93
N ARG A 488 -21.10 -24.42 -0.18
CA ARG A 488 -20.97 -23.82 -1.49
C ARG A 488 -22.23 -23.02 -1.81
N VAL A 489 -22.08 -21.72 -2.10
CA VAL A 489 -23.15 -20.82 -2.52
C VAL A 489 -22.76 -20.15 -3.82
N GLU A 490 -23.61 -20.25 -4.86
CA GLU A 490 -23.30 -19.78 -6.21
C GLU A 490 -24.53 -19.26 -6.98
N ALA A 491 -25.69 -19.35 -6.38
CA ALA A 491 -26.94 -18.79 -6.91
C ALA A 491 -27.31 -17.51 -6.16
N ALA A 492 -28.14 -16.65 -6.76
CA ALA A 492 -28.71 -15.50 -6.07
C ALA A 492 -29.48 -15.87 -4.80
N SER A 493 -30.04 -17.08 -4.78
CA SER A 493 -30.76 -17.65 -3.63
C SER A 493 -30.38 -19.11 -3.46
N ASN A 494 -29.89 -19.47 -2.27
CA ASN A 494 -29.38 -20.80 -1.95
C ASN A 494 -30.12 -21.35 -0.75
N GLU A 495 -30.84 -22.45 -0.96
CA GLU A 495 -31.50 -23.24 0.10
C GLU A 495 -30.51 -24.29 0.61
N LEU A 496 -30.13 -24.19 1.88
CA LEU A 496 -29.10 -24.99 2.49
C LEU A 496 -29.61 -25.78 3.68
N VAL A 497 -28.99 -26.94 3.92
CA VAL A 497 -29.38 -27.83 5.01
C VAL A 497 -28.16 -28.21 5.83
N ALA A 498 -28.23 -28.04 7.14
CA ALA A 498 -27.24 -28.52 8.09
C ALA A 498 -27.87 -29.55 9.05
N GLU A 499 -27.15 -30.64 9.29
CA GLU A 499 -27.51 -31.62 10.34
C GLU A 499 -26.52 -31.50 11.49
N LEU A 500 -27.02 -31.37 12.71
CA LEU A 500 -26.26 -31.23 13.94
C LEU A 500 -26.69 -32.28 14.97
N GLY A 501 -25.72 -32.85 15.69
CA GLY A 501 -25.99 -33.78 16.79
C GLY A 501 -26.38 -33.12 18.12
N SER A 502 -26.35 -31.79 18.18
CA SER A 502 -26.62 -30.98 19.37
C SER A 502 -27.59 -29.85 19.05
N LYS A 503 -28.42 -29.46 20.04
CA LYS A 503 -29.44 -28.40 19.89
C LYS A 503 -28.78 -27.09 19.49
N PRO A 504 -29.11 -26.48 18.33
CA PRO A 504 -28.59 -25.20 17.91
C PRO A 504 -29.20 -24.05 18.71
N LEU A 505 -28.37 -23.08 19.04
CA LEU A 505 -28.73 -21.82 19.72
C LEU A 505 -28.76 -20.65 18.73
N SER A 506 -27.83 -20.65 17.77
CA SER A 506 -27.80 -19.64 16.70
C SER A 506 -27.08 -20.17 15.47
N ILE A 507 -27.29 -19.46 14.35
CA ILE A 507 -26.54 -19.59 13.10
C ILE A 507 -25.94 -18.24 12.76
N GLU A 508 -24.68 -18.21 12.30
CA GLU A 508 -23.99 -16.99 11.85
C GLU A 508 -23.17 -17.28 10.59
N LEU A 509 -23.39 -16.46 9.55
CA LEU A 509 -22.66 -16.57 8.28
C LEU A 509 -21.36 -15.75 8.35
N ASP A 510 -20.25 -16.32 7.90
CA ASP A 510 -18.94 -15.68 7.79
C ASP A 510 -18.52 -14.84 9.02
N PRO A 511 -18.65 -15.39 10.25
CA PRO A 511 -18.41 -14.60 11.47
C PRO A 511 -16.98 -14.08 11.60
N ASP A 512 -16.00 -14.72 10.93
CA ASP A 512 -14.60 -14.36 10.96
C ASP A 512 -14.15 -13.52 9.74
N SER A 513 -15.12 -13.06 8.92
CA SER A 513 -14.83 -12.24 7.73
C SER A 513 -13.82 -12.91 6.79
N GLN A 514 -13.96 -14.19 6.55
CA GLN A 514 -13.05 -14.97 5.70
C GLN A 514 -13.28 -14.72 4.20
N ASN A 515 -14.53 -14.40 3.82
CA ASN A 515 -14.86 -14.11 2.44
C ASN A 515 -14.75 -12.62 2.10
N PHE A 516 -14.22 -12.32 0.91
CA PHE A 516 -14.33 -10.97 0.36
C PHE A 516 -15.79 -10.73 -0.05
N ARG A 517 -16.39 -9.70 0.52
CA ARG A 517 -17.76 -9.28 0.28
C ARG A 517 -17.99 -7.81 0.58
N ILE A 518 -19.02 -7.24 0.03
CA ILE A 518 -19.46 -5.89 0.37
C ILE A 518 -20.30 -5.98 1.65
N LEU A 519 -19.84 -5.33 2.69
CA LEU A 519 -20.56 -5.23 3.95
C LEU A 519 -21.85 -4.41 3.76
N SER A 520 -22.92 -4.82 4.43
CA SER A 520 -24.13 -4.00 4.54
C SER A 520 -23.86 -2.74 5.38
N ASP A 521 -24.71 -1.74 5.25
CA ASP A 521 -24.59 -0.53 6.05
C ASP A 521 -24.75 -0.82 7.55
N ALA A 522 -25.58 -1.78 7.91
CA ALA A 522 -25.78 -2.21 9.30
C ALA A 522 -24.53 -2.88 9.91
N GLU A 523 -23.83 -3.72 9.13
CA GLU A 523 -22.57 -4.36 9.56
C GLU A 523 -21.41 -3.37 9.70
N THR A 524 -21.42 -2.29 8.92
CA THR A 524 -20.33 -1.33 8.90
C THR A 524 -20.53 -0.29 10.00
N PRO A 525 -19.71 -0.27 11.06
CA PRO A 525 -19.81 0.81 12.05
C PRO A 525 -19.62 2.16 11.37
N PRO A 526 -20.32 3.21 11.80
CA PRO A 526 -20.05 4.55 11.30
C PRO A 526 -18.60 4.91 11.62
N ALA A 527 -17.87 5.42 10.62
CA ALA A 527 -16.46 5.79 10.74
C ALA A 527 -16.18 7.05 9.91
N PHE A 528 -15.09 7.76 10.22
CA PHE A 528 -14.70 8.95 9.46
C PHE A 528 -14.42 8.63 7.99
N ALA A 529 -13.96 7.42 7.69
CA ALA A 529 -13.80 6.94 6.32
C ALA A 529 -15.07 7.05 5.47
N GLY A 530 -16.25 6.84 6.07
CA GLY A 530 -17.52 6.99 5.37
C GLY A 530 -17.82 8.44 4.97
N PHE A 531 -17.30 9.42 5.73
CA PHE A 531 -17.36 10.82 5.37
C PHE A 531 -16.33 11.17 4.28
N PHE A 532 -15.05 10.82 4.49
CA PHE A 532 -13.97 11.17 3.55
C PHE A 532 -14.05 10.42 2.22
N GLY A 533 -14.71 9.27 2.18
CA GLY A 533 -14.98 8.50 0.96
C GLY A 533 -16.19 9.01 0.14
N ASP A 534 -17.00 9.91 0.70
CA ASP A 534 -18.15 10.48 0.01
C ASP A 534 -17.75 11.74 -0.76
N LYS A 535 -17.69 11.66 -2.10
CA LYS A 535 -17.30 12.78 -2.99
C LYS A 535 -18.26 13.98 -2.91
N GLU A 536 -19.49 13.77 -2.41
CA GLU A 536 -20.50 14.80 -2.21
C GLU A 536 -20.57 15.31 -0.75
N ALA A 537 -19.61 14.90 0.08
CA ALA A 537 -19.56 15.30 1.49
C ALA A 537 -19.42 16.83 1.67
N ILE A 538 -19.99 17.34 2.74
CA ILE A 538 -20.00 18.78 3.04
C ILE A 538 -19.53 19.03 4.47
N ILE A 539 -18.70 20.05 4.66
CA ILE A 539 -18.30 20.57 5.97
C ILE A 539 -19.18 21.77 6.32
N ILE A 540 -19.79 21.74 7.51
CA ILE A 540 -20.62 22.82 8.02
C ILE A 540 -19.95 23.44 9.26
N MET A 541 -19.54 24.70 9.16
CA MET A 541 -18.91 25.44 10.26
C MET A 541 -19.82 26.53 10.80
N PRO A 542 -19.57 27.08 12.02
CA PRO A 542 -20.32 28.20 12.56
C PRO A 542 -20.23 29.44 11.68
N ASP A 543 -21.30 30.28 11.66
CA ASP A 543 -21.33 31.60 11.03
C ASP A 543 -20.89 32.75 11.94
N ARG A 544 -20.78 32.49 13.25
CA ARG A 544 -20.42 33.51 14.26
C ARG A 544 -18.90 33.70 14.29
N ASN A 545 -18.44 34.96 14.41
CA ASN A 545 -17.03 35.33 14.29
C ASN A 545 -16.08 34.47 15.16
N ALA A 546 -16.26 34.45 16.49
CA ALA A 546 -15.34 33.75 17.37
C ALA A 546 -15.32 32.20 17.19
N PRO A 547 -16.47 31.49 17.10
CA PRO A 547 -16.47 30.07 16.72
C PRO A 547 -15.93 29.80 15.32
N GLN A 548 -16.23 30.68 14.34
CA GLN A 548 -15.73 30.56 13.00
C GLN A 548 -14.20 30.63 12.94
N GLU A 549 -13.61 31.67 13.55
CA GLU A 549 -12.16 31.85 13.64
C GLU A 549 -11.44 30.65 14.28
N LYS A 550 -12.07 30.01 15.25
CA LYS A 550 -11.56 28.83 15.94
C LYS A 550 -11.43 27.62 14.99
N TYR A 551 -12.44 27.40 14.13
CA TYR A 551 -12.51 26.19 13.30
C TYR A 551 -12.00 26.39 11.87
N LEU A 552 -11.96 27.61 11.35
CA LEU A 552 -11.62 27.91 9.95
C LEU A 552 -10.31 27.25 9.49
N PRO A 553 -9.17 27.32 10.21
CA PRO A 553 -7.95 26.67 9.77
C PRO A 553 -8.06 25.13 9.63
N ALA A 554 -8.86 24.51 10.50
CA ALA A 554 -9.10 23.06 10.46
C ALA A 554 -10.02 22.69 9.28
N VAL A 555 -11.04 23.53 9.01
CA VAL A 555 -11.96 23.35 7.87
C VAL A 555 -11.24 23.55 6.55
N ASP A 556 -10.41 24.59 6.44
CA ASP A 556 -9.63 24.87 5.21
C ASP A 556 -8.66 23.71 4.90
N LEU A 557 -7.98 23.18 5.92
CA LEU A 557 -7.10 22.04 5.78
C LEU A 557 -7.86 20.81 5.23
N LEU A 558 -8.97 20.43 5.88
CA LEU A 558 -9.72 19.24 5.47
C LEU A 558 -10.40 19.44 4.10
N SER A 559 -10.89 20.65 3.82
CA SER A 559 -11.47 20.97 2.51
C SER A 559 -10.43 20.88 1.40
N GLY A 560 -9.23 21.40 1.63
CA GLY A 560 -8.11 21.32 0.67
C GLY A 560 -7.60 19.90 0.47
N ASP A 561 -7.34 19.16 1.55
CA ASP A 561 -6.78 17.80 1.49
C ASP A 561 -7.70 16.80 0.79
N TYR A 562 -9.02 16.96 0.93
CA TYR A 562 -10.00 16.00 0.39
C TYR A 562 -10.87 16.57 -0.75
N GLY A 563 -10.67 17.82 -1.15
CA GLY A 563 -11.47 18.48 -2.20
C GLY A 563 -12.94 18.68 -1.79
N LEU A 564 -13.22 18.89 -0.50
CA LEU A 564 -14.57 18.96 0.05
C LEU A 564 -15.11 20.39 0.01
N ARG A 565 -16.42 20.51 -0.20
CA ARG A 565 -17.12 21.78 -0.04
C ARG A 565 -17.30 22.13 1.43
N SER A 566 -17.08 23.38 1.79
CA SER A 566 -17.41 23.93 3.10
C SER A 566 -18.38 25.08 3.02
N MET A 567 -19.20 25.23 4.03
CA MET A 567 -20.14 26.36 4.15
C MET A 567 -20.40 26.68 5.62
N THR A 568 -20.95 27.86 5.88
CA THR A 568 -21.38 28.22 7.22
C THR A 568 -22.82 27.75 7.49
N ASP A 569 -23.15 27.57 8.76
CA ASP A 569 -24.48 27.18 9.19
C ASP A 569 -25.56 28.27 8.96
N ALA A 570 -25.17 29.51 8.63
CA ALA A 570 -26.09 30.55 8.17
C ALA A 570 -26.76 30.22 6.83
N GLY A 571 -26.03 29.51 5.96
CA GLY A 571 -26.52 29.06 4.65
C GLY A 571 -27.51 27.90 4.75
N ILE A 572 -27.66 27.28 5.92
CA ILE A 572 -28.57 26.17 6.16
C ILE A 572 -29.98 26.72 6.33
N GLY A 573 -30.71 26.86 5.24
CA GLY A 573 -32.13 27.17 5.26
C GLY A 573 -32.98 25.96 5.72
N ARG A 574 -34.26 25.94 5.33
CA ARG A 574 -35.16 24.78 5.56
C ARG A 574 -34.79 23.51 4.74
N LYS A 575 -33.73 23.54 3.93
CA LYS A 575 -33.24 22.36 3.23
C LYS A 575 -32.57 21.43 4.22
N ASP A 576 -32.98 20.18 4.20
CA ASP A 576 -32.36 19.13 4.96
C ASP A 576 -31.08 18.67 4.22
N TYR A 577 -29.96 19.32 4.52
CA TYR A 577 -28.65 19.00 3.94
C TYR A 577 -28.14 17.60 4.31
N THR A 578 -28.80 16.95 5.28
CA THR A 578 -28.43 15.59 5.69
C THR A 578 -29.03 14.51 4.80
N LYS A 579 -29.92 14.85 3.87
CA LYS A 579 -30.63 13.83 3.06
C LYS A 579 -29.73 13.11 2.08
N ASP A 580 -28.85 13.83 1.40
CA ASP A 580 -28.11 13.27 0.25
C ASP A 580 -26.60 13.32 0.43
N HIS A 581 -26.13 13.81 1.61
CA HIS A 581 -24.73 14.07 1.85
C HIS A 581 -24.24 13.49 3.17
N SER A 582 -22.97 13.06 3.20
CA SER A 582 -22.25 12.98 4.45
C SER A 582 -21.92 14.40 4.93
N VAL A 583 -22.08 14.67 6.23
CA VAL A 583 -21.93 16.01 6.78
C VAL A 583 -20.97 16.01 7.95
N PHE A 584 -19.99 16.91 7.95
CA PHE A 584 -19.11 17.16 9.08
C PHE A 584 -19.45 18.48 9.74
N ILE A 585 -19.96 18.43 10.94
CA ILE A 585 -20.42 19.58 11.73
C ILE A 585 -19.30 20.02 12.65
N PHE A 586 -18.87 21.26 12.53
CA PHE A 586 -17.90 21.88 13.43
C PHE A 586 -18.62 22.75 14.45
N GLY A 587 -18.36 22.48 15.74
CA GLY A 587 -18.99 23.19 16.86
C GLY A 587 -20.23 22.50 17.44
N GLY A 588 -20.47 22.72 18.75
CA GLY A 588 -21.58 22.16 19.50
C GLY A 588 -22.81 23.04 19.49
N ALA A 589 -23.75 22.76 20.41
CA ALA A 589 -25.06 23.41 20.53
C ALA A 589 -25.03 24.95 20.64
N LYS A 590 -23.99 25.52 21.26
CA LYS A 590 -23.84 26.97 21.43
C LYS A 590 -23.20 27.64 20.19
N GLU A 591 -22.65 26.88 19.28
CA GLU A 591 -21.81 27.38 18.18
C GLU A 591 -22.42 27.13 16.80
N ASN A 592 -23.06 25.98 16.56
CA ASN A 592 -23.54 25.55 15.24
C ASN A 592 -25.04 25.23 15.27
N ARG A 593 -25.79 25.84 14.37
CA ARG A 593 -27.26 25.66 14.28
C ARG A 593 -27.62 24.23 13.80
N LEU A 594 -26.84 23.61 12.92
CA LEU A 594 -27.14 22.26 12.47
C LEU A 594 -27.02 21.23 13.59
N TYR A 595 -26.17 21.48 14.59
CA TYR A 595 -26.08 20.63 15.77
C TYR A 595 -27.42 20.53 16.51
N TRP A 596 -28.25 21.58 16.52
CA TRP A 596 -29.56 21.53 17.17
C TRP A 596 -30.49 20.49 16.56
N LEU A 597 -30.38 20.30 15.26
CA LEU A 597 -31.18 19.32 14.53
C LEU A 597 -30.62 17.90 14.63
N THR A 598 -29.32 17.78 14.79
CA THR A 598 -28.60 16.51 14.68
C THR A 598 -28.01 16.01 16.00
N GLY A 599 -27.88 16.85 17.01
CA GLY A 599 -27.19 16.55 18.27
C GLY A 599 -27.68 15.32 19.00
N GLN A 600 -29.01 15.02 18.90
CA GLN A 600 -29.60 13.83 19.48
C GLN A 600 -29.00 12.53 18.94
N HIS A 601 -28.46 12.52 17.71
CA HIS A 601 -27.86 11.32 17.12
C HIS A 601 -26.47 11.06 17.68
N PHE A 602 -25.72 12.14 17.99
CA PHE A 602 -24.43 12.03 18.67
C PHE A 602 -24.62 11.65 20.15
N SER A 603 -25.64 12.20 20.82
CA SER A 603 -25.92 11.93 22.24
C SER A 603 -26.29 10.46 22.52
N LYS A 604 -26.73 9.70 21.52
CA LYS A 604 -26.91 8.24 21.62
C LYS A 604 -25.61 7.45 21.72
N LYS A 605 -24.49 8.05 21.33
CA LYS A 605 -23.18 7.39 21.25
C LYS A 605 -22.15 7.98 22.21
N ALA A 606 -22.31 9.25 22.61
CA ALA A 606 -21.43 9.94 23.53
C ALA A 606 -22.26 10.93 24.39
N ARG A 607 -21.96 11.01 25.66
CA ARG A 607 -22.51 12.07 26.53
C ARG A 607 -21.62 13.30 26.39
N ILE A 608 -22.21 14.40 25.93
CA ILE A 608 -21.53 15.70 25.77
C ILE A 608 -22.00 16.61 26.92
N GLY A 609 -21.30 16.54 28.06
CA GLY A 609 -21.57 17.33 29.24
C GLY A 609 -20.95 18.72 29.19
N GLU A 610 -21.15 19.51 30.25
CA GLU A 610 -20.55 20.84 30.37
C GLU A 610 -19.04 20.76 30.66
N ASP A 611 -18.61 19.79 31.48
CA ASP A 611 -17.22 19.65 31.90
C ASP A 611 -16.51 18.46 31.29
N ALA A 612 -17.23 17.46 30.72
CA ALA A 612 -16.64 16.24 30.21
C ALA A 612 -17.32 15.71 28.93
N PHE A 613 -16.54 15.06 28.13
CA PHE A 613 -16.99 14.13 27.07
C PHE A 613 -16.94 12.70 27.60
N GLU A 614 -18.03 11.97 27.50
CA GLU A 614 -18.06 10.54 27.84
C GLU A 614 -18.36 9.74 26.58
N VAL A 615 -17.43 8.89 26.16
CA VAL A 615 -17.58 8.04 24.97
C VAL A 615 -16.99 6.66 25.22
N ALA A 616 -17.72 5.60 24.83
CA ALA A 616 -17.32 4.21 25.01
C ALA A 616 -16.90 3.86 26.45
N GLY A 617 -17.59 4.41 27.46
CA GLY A 617 -17.32 4.18 28.89
C GLY A 617 -16.11 4.92 29.45
N LYS A 618 -15.49 5.83 28.66
CA LYS A 618 -14.38 6.68 29.09
C LYS A 618 -14.84 8.11 29.23
N SER A 619 -14.30 8.84 30.23
CA SER A 619 -14.55 10.26 30.46
C SER A 619 -13.29 11.08 30.16
N PHE A 620 -13.44 12.20 29.49
CA PHE A 620 -12.39 13.13 29.09
C PHE A 620 -12.74 14.55 29.48
N ASP A 621 -11.78 15.29 30.02
CA ASP A 621 -11.97 16.72 30.32
C ASP A 621 -12.27 17.48 29.02
N ARG A 622 -13.40 18.13 28.96
CA ARG A 622 -13.87 18.89 27.81
C ARG A 622 -12.98 20.07 27.48
N ARG A 623 -12.50 20.78 28.53
CA ARG A 623 -11.67 22.00 28.39
C ARG A 623 -10.25 21.67 27.92
N GLY A 624 -9.81 20.41 28.09
CA GLY A 624 -8.51 19.93 27.70
C GLY A 624 -8.54 18.99 26.46
N SER A 625 -9.68 18.93 25.73
CA SER A 625 -9.82 17.90 24.68
C SER A 625 -10.53 18.42 23.43
N VAL A 626 -10.23 17.76 22.31
CA VAL A 626 -10.99 17.83 21.05
C VAL A 626 -11.74 16.51 20.88
N LEU A 627 -13.06 16.55 20.78
CA LEU A 627 -13.91 15.40 20.49
C LEU A 627 -14.26 15.36 19.00
N VAL A 628 -14.08 14.20 18.37
CA VAL A 628 -14.55 13.93 17.02
C VAL A 628 -15.38 12.65 17.04
N LEU A 629 -16.59 12.70 16.48
CA LEU A 629 -17.53 11.59 16.43
C LEU A 629 -18.00 11.36 14.99
N ALA A 630 -18.19 10.11 14.63
CA ALA A 630 -18.91 9.70 13.43
C ALA A 630 -20.10 8.83 13.82
N VAL A 631 -21.28 9.19 13.34
CA VAL A 631 -22.51 8.41 13.52
C VAL A 631 -23.17 8.21 12.17
N ARG A 632 -24.03 7.22 12.08
CA ARG A 632 -24.82 6.97 10.87
C ARG A 632 -25.80 8.13 10.67
N ASN A 633 -25.89 8.60 9.41
CA ASN A 633 -26.87 9.64 9.09
C ASN A 633 -28.28 9.03 9.20
N PRO A 634 -29.17 9.62 10.03
CA PRO A 634 -30.49 9.06 10.26
C PRO A 634 -31.41 9.13 9.03
N ASN A 635 -31.15 10.06 8.11
CA ASN A 635 -31.98 10.27 6.92
C ASN A 635 -31.53 9.43 5.72
N ASP A 636 -30.26 9.02 5.71
CA ASP A 636 -29.67 8.10 4.74
C ASP A 636 -28.58 7.26 5.43
N PRO A 637 -28.89 5.99 5.79
CA PRO A 637 -27.93 5.11 6.45
C PRO A 637 -26.66 4.82 5.68
N SER A 638 -26.61 5.09 4.37
CA SER A 638 -25.39 4.99 3.56
C SER A 638 -24.42 6.17 3.76
N LYS A 639 -24.87 7.23 4.41
CA LYS A 639 -24.12 8.46 4.66
C LYS A 639 -23.66 8.57 6.11
N THR A 640 -22.64 9.39 6.35
CA THR A 640 -22.04 9.59 7.67
C THR A 640 -22.29 11.00 8.17
N LEU A 641 -22.67 11.12 9.42
CA LEU A 641 -22.75 12.38 10.16
C LEU A 641 -21.57 12.46 11.13
N CYS A 642 -20.71 13.47 10.94
CA CYS A 642 -19.56 13.70 11.80
C CYS A 642 -19.75 14.97 12.65
N LEU A 643 -19.19 14.97 13.85
CA LEU A 643 -19.10 16.10 14.76
C LEU A 643 -17.64 16.35 15.11
N PHE A 644 -17.21 17.60 15.06
CA PHE A 644 -15.93 18.08 15.58
C PHE A 644 -16.22 19.17 16.62
N MET A 645 -15.73 18.98 17.84
CA MET A 645 -16.05 19.86 18.93
C MET A 645 -14.86 20.06 19.89
N THR A 646 -14.58 21.30 20.26
CA THR A 646 -13.57 21.63 21.27
C THR A 646 -13.88 22.99 21.94
N ASP A 647 -13.51 23.12 23.21
CA ASP A 647 -13.44 24.39 23.90
C ASP A 647 -12.03 25.02 23.85
N LEU A 648 -11.05 24.31 23.27
CA LEU A 648 -9.70 24.79 23.01
C LEU A 648 -9.65 25.75 21.81
N GLY A 649 -8.53 26.45 21.63
CA GLY A 649 -8.32 27.40 20.54
C GLY A 649 -8.06 26.74 19.15
N LYS A 650 -7.81 27.62 18.17
CA LYS A 650 -7.63 27.24 16.74
C LYS A 650 -6.45 26.30 16.50
N GLU A 651 -5.37 26.41 17.29
CA GLU A 651 -4.19 25.57 17.17
C GLU A 651 -4.53 24.10 17.49
N ALA A 652 -5.29 23.86 18.56
CA ALA A 652 -5.73 22.52 18.94
C ALA A 652 -6.71 21.94 17.91
N ALA A 653 -7.60 22.76 17.35
CA ALA A 653 -8.52 22.36 16.31
C ALA A 653 -7.75 21.96 15.03
N LEU A 654 -6.74 22.74 14.63
CA LEU A 654 -5.92 22.47 13.46
C LEU A 654 -5.05 21.21 13.65
N ASP A 655 -4.43 21.03 14.84
CA ASP A 655 -3.64 19.83 15.13
C ASP A 655 -4.50 18.57 15.08
N ALA A 656 -5.68 18.60 15.70
CA ALA A 656 -6.62 17.49 15.64
C ALA A 656 -7.04 17.17 14.19
N ALA A 657 -7.34 18.20 13.37
CA ALA A 657 -7.71 18.02 11.96
C ALA A 657 -6.59 17.36 11.15
N ARG A 658 -5.31 17.76 11.35
CA ARG A 658 -4.15 17.12 10.71
C ARG A 658 -4.04 15.63 11.04
N ARG A 659 -4.47 15.26 12.23
CA ARG A 659 -4.30 13.90 12.75
C ARG A 659 -5.48 12.97 12.44
N ILE A 660 -6.68 13.48 12.16
CA ILE A 660 -7.88 12.66 11.84
C ILE A 660 -7.60 11.69 10.69
N ARG A 661 -6.84 12.10 9.68
CA ARG A 661 -6.49 11.26 8.50
C ARG A 661 -5.83 9.93 8.87
N TYR A 662 -5.19 9.86 10.02
CA TYR A 662 -4.53 8.64 10.51
C TYR A 662 -5.48 7.69 11.25
N PHE A 663 -6.75 8.07 11.45
CA PHE A 663 -7.72 7.37 12.26
C PHE A 663 -9.08 7.22 11.56
N THR A 664 -9.08 7.22 10.23
CA THR A 664 -10.32 7.24 9.43
C THR A 664 -11.23 6.04 9.69
N ASP A 665 -10.70 4.89 10.10
CA ASP A 665 -11.50 3.70 10.48
C ASP A 665 -12.17 3.81 11.85
N SER A 666 -11.93 4.89 12.59
CA SER A 666 -12.51 5.11 13.92
C SER A 666 -13.90 5.74 13.83
N SER A 667 -14.75 5.42 14.80
CA SER A 667 -16.05 6.07 14.99
C SER A 667 -15.96 7.27 15.94
N TRP A 668 -14.96 7.30 16.80
CA TRP A 668 -14.72 8.38 17.74
C TRP A 668 -13.22 8.58 17.98
N LEU A 669 -12.86 9.85 18.21
CA LEU A 669 -11.51 10.27 18.58
C LEU A 669 -11.64 11.31 19.70
N VAL A 670 -10.70 11.27 20.63
CA VAL A 670 -10.47 12.34 21.59
C VAL A 670 -8.98 12.67 21.58
N PHE A 671 -8.65 13.89 21.18
CA PHE A 671 -7.30 14.42 21.28
C PHE A 671 -7.19 15.24 22.55
N THR A 672 -6.27 14.88 23.43
CA THR A 672 -6.06 15.53 24.71
C THR A 672 -4.94 16.58 24.63
N ALA A 673 -4.96 17.57 25.49
CA ALA A 673 -4.00 18.69 25.50
C ALA A 673 -2.53 18.24 25.70
N ASP A 674 -2.30 17.06 26.28
CA ASP A 674 -0.97 16.42 26.40
C ASP A 674 -0.50 15.70 25.12
N GLY A 675 -1.23 15.88 24.01
CA GLY A 675 -0.89 15.34 22.70
C GLY A 675 -1.30 13.89 22.47
N ARG A 676 -1.93 13.20 23.44
CA ARG A 676 -2.44 11.84 23.24
C ARG A 676 -3.69 11.83 22.35
N ALA A 677 -3.89 10.72 21.64
CA ALA A 677 -5.12 10.43 20.91
C ALA A 677 -5.74 9.14 21.44
N GLU A 678 -6.94 9.23 21.98
CA GLU A 678 -7.77 8.08 22.29
C GLU A 678 -8.77 7.87 21.17
N LYS A 679 -9.02 6.62 20.81
CA LYS A 679 -9.86 6.26 19.66
C LYS A 679 -10.62 4.97 19.86
N GLY A 680 -11.67 4.80 19.08
CA GLY A 680 -12.39 3.54 19.02
C GLY A 680 -13.43 3.50 17.92
N THR A 681 -13.97 2.31 17.73
CA THR A 681 -15.02 2.05 16.75
C THR A 681 -16.27 1.56 17.48
N PHE A 682 -17.44 2.08 17.14
CA PHE A 682 -18.71 1.53 17.64
C PHE A 682 -18.95 0.15 17.02
N LYS A 683 -19.74 -0.69 17.68
CA LYS A 683 -20.08 -2.00 17.13
C LYS A 683 -21.10 -1.84 15.99
N GLY A 684 -20.88 -2.55 14.88
CA GLY A 684 -21.87 -2.78 13.84
C GLY A 684 -22.94 -3.80 14.32
N GLU A 685 -23.97 -3.93 13.54
CA GLU A 685 -25.04 -4.91 13.79
C GLU A 685 -24.63 -6.29 13.24
N GLN A 686 -25.05 -7.35 13.93
CA GLN A 686 -24.82 -8.72 13.49
C GLN A 686 -25.97 -9.17 12.57
N THR A 687 -26.00 -8.65 11.36
CA THR A 687 -27.11 -8.92 10.40
C THR A 687 -27.06 -10.32 9.79
N LEU A 688 -25.91 -11.00 9.87
CA LEU A 688 -25.70 -12.35 9.38
C LEU A 688 -25.86 -13.42 10.47
N LYS A 689 -26.40 -13.04 11.63
CA LYS A 689 -26.68 -13.93 12.75
C LYS A 689 -28.16 -14.00 13.06
N LEU A 690 -28.67 -15.22 13.32
CA LEU A 690 -30.03 -15.48 13.78
C LEU A 690 -29.97 -16.41 15.01
N ASN A 691 -30.63 -15.98 16.08
CA ASN A 691 -30.80 -16.84 17.29
C ASN A 691 -32.05 -17.67 17.18
N PHE A 692 -31.92 -18.94 17.49
CA PHE A 692 -33.09 -19.84 17.59
C PHE A 692 -33.74 -19.69 18.97
N LYS A 693 -35.07 -19.82 18.99
CA LYS A 693 -35.88 -19.74 20.22
C LYS A 693 -35.91 -21.07 20.95
#